data_b9ffd7fb458b33e7a41055cd90078fd7
#
_entry.id   b9ffd7fb458b33e7a41055cd90078fd7
#
_cell.length_a   1.000
_cell.length_b   1.000
_cell.length_c   1.000
_cell.angle_alpha   90.00
_cell.angle_beta   90.00
_cell.angle_gamma   90.00
#
_symmetry.space_group_name_H-M   'P 1'
#
loop_
_entity.id
_entity.type
_entity.pdbx_description
1 polymer ?
#
loop_
_entity_poly.entity_id
_entity_poly.type
_entity_poly.pdbx_seq_one_letter_code
_entity_poly.pdbx_strand_id
1 'polypeptide(L)'
;MAVSKLQSHPAPFFSDDRQREAIAHVHGPMLVVAGAGTGKTSVLIHRIASLVEQGQAKPDEVLALTYTVAAAGEMRDRVRGLLGKPIHSATFHDYCLDLLKRNEKDFGVLDEKDLWIYLRKRIHELHLQHYIRAANIGQFLNDLLGFLSRCHDELVTPEKYAEYVTRLERGETQVPRVAKSKDQLSDAEVIGRCQEIARVFATTEHWLREENLGTFGHMITRAYALLTSDQEVLAAERARARFILVDEFQDANFAQIKLLAALAGAEANVFGVGDPDQAIYRFRGASSAAFYLFRRHFPHSKLVVLDRNRRSTTPILRCAFAVVDKNPPVFAANDALAYRRTPLQSAREEEAKKEGKTLATFPVEAISFAAKDAEAPDVARLIEETQRRSRCRWNDFGVLYRSHIHRDSVVHELAEREIPFSIENMDVSDTPEVRDLFACVAVVVDSSADASLFRVAALPQFDVDPEQLRSQLRAIANDSKDGVVIPLASVLDQVAGGRAVLESVRQARDEVSRKQAKTHAALQLIGKQFGLDLNSPVLRAALKFASDWEKKPTTETKDLGEWIEYLNYFREAGGVIPLTSKDDEEAVRLMTAHGAKGLEFAHVFILRATSGSFPASYRETLVEFPRELRDPDSASASDDKTLYDQEERRLFYVAMTRAKDSLHIYGKQGIGRDKTPAGLMREIICNPALQPWLRARPALPSQPELIEIAAAADAAHPEGSRLAEWLALPAIEGLDARLSASAVETYETCPLQFKFQREWKLSRQVHAAMQFGATMHRVLRTYYDSVRAGRTKSDEELIQLFRDDLAESGIQDNYQRELYLKVGLAQLQDFLGGTRSVPPPEVLHTEEWFDVQIAGTKVAGRIDRMDRAADGSVNIVDYKTGKARSQEDADESLQLSIYAMAANEKWGYQVGALVFHNLEGNVPVFSRRTQFQLEEARERILSVARGIAAGDFEPKVGFHCNFCAFRGLCTAQEKTVPNHSRKSEKSSGKPLD
;
A
#
# COMPACT_ATOMS: atom_id res chain seq x y z
N MET A 1 -10.76 -43.29 18.41
CA MET A 1 -9.43 -43.53 19.00
C MET A 1 -8.82 -42.16 19.34
N ALA A 2 -8.43 -41.99 20.60
CA ALA A 2 -8.12 -40.72 21.20
C ALA A 2 -6.75 -40.20 20.65
N VAL A 3 -6.75 -39.02 20.09
CA VAL A 3 -5.50 -38.27 19.82
C VAL A 3 -5.04 -37.70 21.16
N SER A 4 -3.93 -38.21 21.66
CA SER A 4 -3.27 -37.73 22.88
C SER A 4 -2.84 -36.27 22.67
N LYS A 5 -3.52 -35.33 23.32
CA LYS A 5 -3.02 -33.98 23.55
C LYS A 5 -1.75 -34.09 24.37
N LEU A 6 -0.59 -33.87 23.77
CA LEU A 6 0.64 -33.54 24.48
C LEU A 6 0.35 -32.26 25.28
N GLN A 7 0.11 -32.39 26.57
CA GLN A 7 0.17 -31.32 27.55
C GLN A 7 1.63 -30.86 27.59
N SER A 8 1.96 -29.77 26.88
CA SER A 8 3.20 -29.06 27.14
C SER A 8 3.08 -28.43 28.53
N HIS A 9 3.71 -29.02 29.54
CA HIS A 9 3.92 -28.34 30.82
C HIS A 9 4.65 -27.02 30.52
N PRO A 10 4.16 -25.86 31.00
CA PRO A 10 4.88 -24.61 30.84
C PRO A 10 6.28 -24.79 31.44
N ALA A 11 7.30 -24.42 30.68
CA ALA A 11 8.67 -24.42 31.19
C ALA A 11 8.74 -23.63 32.51
N PRO A 12 9.53 -24.07 33.48
CA PRO A 12 9.58 -23.41 34.77
C PRO A 12 9.99 -21.94 34.61
N PHE A 13 9.15 -21.03 35.10
CA PHE A 13 9.42 -19.59 35.04
C PHE A 13 10.46 -19.24 36.13
N PHE A 14 11.68 -19.00 35.69
CA PHE A 14 12.75 -18.50 36.55
C PHE A 14 12.68 -16.98 36.61
N SER A 15 12.02 -16.43 37.63
CA SER A 15 11.93 -14.98 37.86
C SER A 15 13.19 -14.42 38.50
N ASP A 16 13.69 -13.31 38.00
CA ASP A 16 14.69 -12.48 38.66
C ASP A 16 14.05 -11.58 39.75
N ASP A 17 14.88 -10.87 40.53
CA ASP A 17 14.39 -10.03 41.61
C ASP A 17 13.43 -8.94 41.16
N ARG A 18 13.71 -8.30 40.02
CA ARG A 18 12.82 -7.26 39.43
C ARG A 18 11.50 -7.82 38.95
N GLN A 19 11.53 -8.98 38.33
CA GLN A 19 10.30 -9.67 37.93
C GLN A 19 9.49 -10.07 39.17
N ARG A 20 10.13 -10.59 40.24
CA ARG A 20 9.46 -10.94 41.52
C ARG A 20 8.85 -9.70 42.17
N GLU A 21 9.53 -8.55 42.15
CA GLU A 21 9.03 -7.28 42.66
C GLU A 21 7.74 -6.85 41.88
N ALA A 22 7.75 -6.95 40.55
CA ALA A 22 6.60 -6.61 39.73
C ALA A 22 5.41 -7.57 39.93
N ILE A 23 5.66 -8.87 40.09
CA ILE A 23 4.63 -9.88 40.32
C ILE A 23 4.02 -9.72 41.72
N ALA A 24 4.80 -9.44 42.76
CA ALA A 24 4.37 -9.34 44.14
C ALA A 24 3.61 -8.02 44.44
N HIS A 25 3.62 -7.04 43.57
CA HIS A 25 2.92 -5.78 43.79
C HIS A 25 1.40 -6.00 43.79
N VAL A 26 0.66 -5.60 44.82
CA VAL A 26 -0.79 -5.85 44.94
C VAL A 26 -1.60 -4.62 44.59
N HIS A 27 -1.45 -3.52 45.33
CA HIS A 27 -2.33 -2.36 45.21
C HIS A 27 -1.63 -1.14 44.64
N GLY A 28 -2.42 -0.28 43.97
CA GLY A 28 -1.99 0.97 43.36
C GLY A 28 -1.39 0.80 41.97
N PRO A 29 -1.11 1.92 41.30
CA PRO A 29 -0.62 1.89 39.93
C PRO A 29 0.86 1.49 39.87
N MET A 30 1.19 0.66 38.87
CA MET A 30 2.56 0.28 38.55
C MET A 30 2.83 0.36 37.08
N LEU A 31 4.00 0.88 36.73
CA LEU A 31 4.52 0.91 35.38
C LEU A 31 5.80 0.06 35.29
N VAL A 32 5.82 -0.92 34.41
CA VAL A 32 6.95 -1.79 34.18
C VAL A 32 7.58 -1.47 32.83
N VAL A 33 8.78 -0.91 32.84
CA VAL A 33 9.59 -0.72 31.64
C VAL A 33 10.37 -2.00 31.39
N ALA A 34 10.04 -2.67 30.31
CA ALA A 34 10.52 -4.03 30.04
C ALA A 34 11.04 -4.12 28.59
N GLY A 35 12.36 -4.13 28.41
CA GLY A 35 12.98 -4.20 27.09
C GLY A 35 12.62 -5.46 26.31
N ALA A 36 13.07 -5.53 25.04
CA ALA A 36 12.86 -6.71 24.21
C ALA A 36 13.35 -7.99 24.90
N GLY A 37 12.57 -9.07 24.85
CA GLY A 37 12.97 -10.39 25.36
C GLY A 37 13.15 -10.49 26.89
N THR A 38 12.64 -9.52 27.68
CA THR A 38 12.74 -9.54 29.16
C THR A 38 11.60 -10.28 29.85
N GLY A 39 10.64 -10.85 29.09
CA GLY A 39 9.54 -11.65 29.63
C GLY A 39 8.33 -10.83 30.09
N LYS A 40 8.01 -9.70 29.40
CA LYS A 40 6.84 -8.83 29.67
C LYS A 40 5.55 -9.60 29.96
N THR A 41 5.10 -10.36 28.98
CA THR A 41 3.84 -11.13 29.07
C THR A 41 3.87 -12.19 30.16
N SER A 42 5.05 -12.80 30.41
CA SER A 42 5.20 -13.77 31.50
C SER A 42 5.03 -13.10 32.87
N VAL A 43 5.61 -11.92 33.09
CA VAL A 43 5.41 -11.16 34.34
C VAL A 43 3.95 -10.84 34.56
N LEU A 44 3.23 -10.40 33.50
CA LEU A 44 1.82 -10.06 33.56
C LEU A 44 0.97 -11.28 33.93
N ILE A 45 1.20 -12.42 33.26
CA ILE A 45 0.48 -13.68 33.53
C ILE A 45 0.70 -14.17 34.96
N HIS A 46 1.96 -14.18 35.46
CA HIS A 46 2.26 -14.65 36.82
C HIS A 46 1.74 -13.65 37.87
N ARG A 47 1.69 -12.35 37.59
CA ARG A 47 1.05 -11.37 38.46
C ARG A 47 -0.45 -11.65 38.58
N ILE A 48 -1.16 -11.91 37.47
CA ILE A 48 -2.58 -12.27 37.50
C ILE A 48 -2.78 -13.52 38.36
N ALA A 49 -1.97 -14.55 38.15
CA ALA A 49 -2.03 -15.78 38.91
C ALA A 49 -1.80 -15.51 40.42
N SER A 50 -0.79 -14.73 40.77
CA SER A 50 -0.46 -14.35 42.14
C SER A 50 -1.60 -13.58 42.82
N LEU A 51 -2.24 -12.61 42.15
CA LEU A 51 -3.38 -11.87 42.69
C LEU A 51 -4.57 -12.78 43.05
N VAL A 52 -4.85 -13.74 42.17
CA VAL A 52 -5.99 -14.66 42.36
C VAL A 52 -5.66 -15.72 43.42
N GLU A 53 -4.48 -16.33 43.39
CA GLU A 53 -4.03 -17.33 44.36
C GLU A 53 -3.94 -16.79 45.79
N GLN A 54 -3.54 -15.53 45.94
CA GLN A 54 -3.46 -14.84 47.25
C GLN A 54 -4.82 -14.30 47.72
N GLY A 55 -5.90 -14.50 46.92
CA GLY A 55 -7.24 -14.04 47.28
C GLY A 55 -7.42 -12.51 47.22
N GLN A 56 -6.52 -11.79 46.57
CA GLN A 56 -6.59 -10.33 46.42
C GLN A 56 -7.59 -9.91 45.34
N ALA A 57 -7.79 -10.77 44.32
CA ALA A 57 -8.76 -10.57 43.25
C ALA A 57 -9.51 -11.87 42.91
N LYS A 58 -10.75 -11.74 42.47
CA LYS A 58 -11.45 -12.84 41.79
C LYS A 58 -11.10 -12.76 40.30
N PRO A 59 -11.15 -13.91 39.56
CA PRO A 59 -10.89 -13.91 38.11
C PRO A 59 -11.75 -12.94 37.29
N ASP A 60 -12.98 -12.71 37.70
CA ASP A 60 -13.98 -11.81 37.08
C ASP A 60 -13.81 -10.34 37.45
N GLU A 61 -12.92 -10.01 38.40
CA GLU A 61 -12.53 -8.67 38.79
C GLU A 61 -11.22 -8.21 38.07
N VAL A 62 -10.60 -9.10 37.24
CA VAL A 62 -9.37 -8.82 36.52
C VAL A 62 -9.66 -8.59 35.05
N LEU A 63 -9.32 -7.38 34.58
CA LEU A 63 -9.35 -7.00 33.15
C LEU A 63 -7.92 -6.93 32.61
N ALA A 64 -7.61 -7.81 31.65
CA ALA A 64 -6.35 -7.79 30.93
C ALA A 64 -6.53 -7.28 29.50
N LEU A 65 -5.89 -6.16 29.17
CA LEU A 65 -5.99 -5.49 27.88
C LEU A 65 -4.71 -5.68 27.05
N THR A 66 -4.89 -5.98 25.77
CA THR A 66 -3.83 -6.15 24.78
C THR A 66 -4.14 -5.41 23.48
N TYR A 67 -3.22 -5.46 22.50
CA TYR A 67 -3.41 -4.80 21.20
C TYR A 67 -3.84 -5.74 20.07
N THR A 68 -3.73 -7.05 20.25
CA THR A 68 -4.13 -8.02 19.22
C THR A 68 -5.03 -9.11 19.80
N VAL A 69 -5.98 -9.58 18.99
CA VAL A 69 -6.90 -10.68 19.38
C VAL A 69 -6.11 -11.96 19.71
N ALA A 70 -5.03 -12.23 18.95
CA ALA A 70 -4.16 -13.37 19.20
C ALA A 70 -3.50 -13.29 20.60
N ALA A 71 -2.93 -12.13 20.98
CA ALA A 71 -2.33 -11.92 22.30
C ALA A 71 -3.36 -12.03 23.43
N ALA A 72 -4.58 -11.50 23.22
CA ALA A 72 -5.67 -11.66 24.20
C ALA A 72 -6.07 -13.14 24.40
N GLY A 73 -6.14 -13.91 23.30
CA GLY A 73 -6.41 -15.35 23.34
C GLY A 73 -5.30 -16.12 24.06
N GLU A 74 -4.04 -15.87 23.68
CA GLU A 74 -2.88 -16.51 24.31
C GLU A 74 -2.80 -16.22 25.82
N MET A 75 -3.01 -14.98 26.22
CA MET A 75 -3.02 -14.57 27.62
C MET A 75 -4.11 -15.32 28.40
N ARG A 76 -5.33 -15.37 27.86
CA ARG A 76 -6.46 -16.09 28.44
C ARG A 76 -6.15 -17.58 28.62
N ASP A 77 -5.57 -18.23 27.62
CA ASP A 77 -5.27 -19.66 27.65
C ASP A 77 -4.12 -19.98 28.62
N ARG A 78 -3.08 -19.16 28.66
CA ARG A 78 -1.96 -19.32 29.64
C ARG A 78 -2.44 -19.10 31.08
N VAL A 79 -3.25 -18.08 31.34
CA VAL A 79 -3.81 -17.85 32.69
C VAL A 79 -4.75 -18.99 33.08
N ARG A 80 -5.59 -19.47 32.16
CA ARG A 80 -6.45 -20.66 32.42
C ARG A 80 -5.62 -21.89 32.71
N GLY A 81 -4.48 -22.08 32.06
CA GLY A 81 -3.55 -23.18 32.35
C GLY A 81 -2.98 -23.14 33.79
N LEU A 82 -2.74 -21.94 34.34
CA LEU A 82 -2.26 -21.77 35.70
C LEU A 82 -3.38 -21.85 36.77
N LEU A 83 -4.49 -21.17 36.57
CA LEU A 83 -5.54 -20.98 37.56
C LEU A 83 -6.71 -21.94 37.43
N GLY A 84 -6.79 -22.72 36.34
CA GLY A 84 -7.97 -23.54 36.02
C GLY A 84 -9.21 -22.75 35.61
N LYS A 85 -9.17 -21.41 35.63
CA LYS A 85 -10.27 -20.49 35.31
C LYS A 85 -9.84 -19.42 34.39
N PRO A 86 -10.68 -18.98 33.43
CA PRO A 86 -10.37 -17.85 32.57
C PRO A 86 -10.53 -16.51 33.30
N ILE A 87 -9.87 -15.48 32.81
CA ILE A 87 -10.07 -14.08 33.16
C ILE A 87 -10.72 -13.32 31.99
N HIS A 88 -11.15 -12.08 32.22
CA HIS A 88 -11.55 -11.19 31.13
C HIS A 88 -10.28 -10.64 30.45
N SER A 89 -9.94 -11.23 29.29
CA SER A 89 -8.83 -10.76 28.43
C SER A 89 -9.38 -10.37 27.05
N ALA A 90 -9.12 -9.14 26.62
CA ALA A 90 -9.65 -8.54 25.41
C ALA A 90 -8.66 -7.56 24.79
N THR A 91 -8.90 -7.13 23.53
CA THR A 91 -8.28 -5.91 23.03
C THR A 91 -9.01 -4.69 23.57
N PHE A 92 -8.39 -3.49 23.50
CA PHE A 92 -9.09 -2.23 23.84
C PHE A 92 -10.39 -2.08 23.04
N HIS A 93 -10.33 -2.38 21.74
CA HIS A 93 -11.49 -2.25 20.86
C HIS A 93 -12.58 -3.25 21.18
N ASP A 94 -12.24 -4.52 21.40
CA ASP A 94 -13.22 -5.55 21.77
C ASP A 94 -13.89 -5.21 23.12
N TYR A 95 -13.12 -4.78 24.12
CA TYR A 95 -13.67 -4.34 25.41
C TYR A 95 -14.65 -3.17 25.23
N CYS A 96 -14.29 -2.15 24.46
CA CYS A 96 -15.15 -1.00 24.22
C CYS A 96 -16.41 -1.38 23.45
N LEU A 97 -16.30 -2.23 22.42
CA LEU A 97 -17.45 -2.71 21.67
C LEU A 97 -18.39 -3.55 22.53
N ASP A 98 -17.86 -4.41 23.38
CA ASP A 98 -18.65 -5.21 24.34
C ASP A 98 -19.34 -4.33 25.37
N LEU A 99 -18.68 -3.28 25.85
CA LEU A 99 -19.28 -2.27 26.73
C LEU A 99 -20.46 -1.58 26.05
N LEU A 100 -20.28 -1.13 24.81
CA LEU A 100 -21.33 -0.47 24.02
C LEU A 100 -22.50 -1.41 23.75
N LYS A 101 -22.26 -2.66 23.36
CA LYS A 101 -23.29 -3.68 23.13
C LYS A 101 -24.13 -3.96 24.37
N ARG A 102 -23.49 -4.09 25.53
CA ARG A 102 -24.18 -4.32 26.79
C ARG A 102 -25.11 -3.17 27.22
N ASN A 103 -24.88 -1.97 26.68
CA ASN A 103 -25.67 -0.77 26.93
C ASN A 103 -26.52 -0.36 25.71
N GLU A 104 -26.72 -1.25 24.73
CA GLU A 104 -27.52 -1.01 23.52
C GLU A 104 -27.04 0.22 22.71
N LYS A 105 -25.73 0.42 22.66
CA LYS A 105 -25.05 1.51 21.93
C LYS A 105 -24.13 1.00 20.83
N ASP A 106 -24.33 -0.23 20.36
CA ASP A 106 -23.53 -0.79 19.28
C ASP A 106 -23.87 -0.20 17.91
N PHE A 107 -22.98 -0.41 16.96
CA PHE A 107 -23.08 0.13 15.61
C PHE A 107 -22.34 -0.76 14.60
N GLY A 108 -22.64 -0.58 13.32
CA GLY A 108 -21.93 -1.22 12.23
C GLY A 108 -20.49 -0.69 12.13
N VAL A 109 -19.50 -1.61 12.22
CA VAL A 109 -18.08 -1.22 12.25
C VAL A 109 -17.50 -1.24 10.85
N LEU A 110 -16.92 -0.13 10.45
CA LEU A 110 -16.15 0.04 9.21
C LEU A 110 -14.66 -0.06 9.51
N ASP A 111 -13.96 -0.89 8.74
CA ASP A 111 -12.51 -0.83 8.72
C ASP A 111 -12.02 0.40 7.90
N GLU A 112 -10.70 0.62 7.86
CA GLU A 112 -10.11 1.76 7.14
C GLU A 112 -10.47 1.76 5.65
N LYS A 113 -10.48 0.59 5.02
CA LYS A 113 -10.79 0.47 3.59
C LYS A 113 -12.29 0.65 3.32
N ASP A 114 -13.14 0.15 4.23
CA ASP A 114 -14.57 0.36 4.15
C ASP A 114 -14.94 1.83 4.27
N LEU A 115 -14.34 2.57 5.22
CA LEU A 115 -14.55 4.01 5.34
C LEU A 115 -14.02 4.76 4.12
N TRP A 116 -12.87 4.35 3.58
CA TRP A 116 -12.34 4.92 2.34
C TRP A 116 -13.32 4.76 1.17
N ILE A 117 -13.86 3.55 0.98
CA ILE A 117 -14.85 3.24 -0.07
C ILE A 117 -16.14 4.02 0.16
N TYR A 118 -16.61 4.08 1.41
CA TYR A 118 -17.80 4.81 1.82
C TYR A 118 -17.70 6.31 1.44
N LEU A 119 -16.58 6.95 1.77
CA LEU A 119 -16.32 8.33 1.42
C LEU A 119 -16.07 8.52 -0.08
N ARG A 120 -15.41 7.57 -0.74
CA ARG A 120 -15.15 7.63 -2.19
C ARG A 120 -16.44 7.62 -3.00
N LYS A 121 -17.41 6.79 -2.62
CA LYS A 121 -18.73 6.75 -3.27
C LYS A 121 -19.50 8.07 -3.11
N ARG A 122 -19.32 8.77 -2.00
CA ARG A 122 -20.03 10.02 -1.65
C ARG A 122 -19.19 11.28 -1.79
N ILE A 123 -18.05 11.20 -2.43
CA ILE A 123 -17.10 12.31 -2.48
C ILE A 123 -17.69 13.59 -3.12
N HIS A 124 -18.63 13.44 -4.07
CA HIS A 124 -19.35 14.56 -4.68
C HIS A 124 -20.22 15.34 -3.68
N GLU A 125 -20.79 14.67 -2.68
CA GLU A 125 -21.60 15.28 -1.63
C GLU A 125 -20.74 16.10 -0.64
N LEU A 126 -19.42 15.89 -0.59
CA LEU A 126 -18.51 16.67 0.22
C LEU A 126 -18.26 18.08 -0.35
N HIS A 127 -18.66 18.37 -1.58
CA HIS A 127 -18.54 19.69 -2.25
C HIS A 127 -17.14 20.31 -2.06
N LEU A 128 -16.07 19.54 -2.31
CA LEU A 128 -14.69 19.98 -2.14
C LEU A 128 -14.36 21.16 -3.08
N GLN A 129 -13.57 22.11 -2.59
CA GLN A 129 -13.13 23.30 -3.33
C GLN A 129 -11.59 23.42 -3.35
N HIS A 130 -10.93 23.25 -2.21
CA HIS A 130 -9.49 23.44 -2.06
C HIS A 130 -8.68 22.15 -2.30
N TYR A 131 -9.29 20.97 -2.12
CA TYR A 131 -8.65 19.68 -2.32
C TYR A 131 -9.01 19.02 -3.66
N ILE A 132 -9.64 19.77 -4.58
CA ILE A 132 -10.03 19.28 -5.90
C ILE A 132 -8.81 19.24 -6.82
N ARG A 133 -8.19 18.06 -6.90
CA ARG A 133 -7.37 17.68 -8.06
C ARG A 133 -7.73 16.24 -8.40
N ALA A 134 -8.40 16.04 -9.53
CA ALA A 134 -8.87 14.72 -9.98
C ALA A 134 -7.79 13.63 -9.96
N ALA A 135 -6.53 14.00 -10.13
CA ALA A 135 -5.39 13.09 -10.11
C ALA A 135 -4.96 12.60 -8.71
N ASN A 136 -5.47 13.21 -7.62
CA ASN A 136 -4.98 12.96 -6.26
C ASN A 136 -6.09 12.59 -5.25
N ILE A 137 -7.28 12.19 -5.70
CA ILE A 137 -8.41 11.85 -4.82
C ILE A 137 -8.03 10.74 -3.84
N GLY A 138 -7.40 9.68 -4.32
CA GLY A 138 -6.96 8.56 -3.47
C GLY A 138 -6.00 9.01 -2.37
N GLN A 139 -5.07 9.91 -2.67
CA GLN A 139 -4.17 10.48 -1.66
C GLN A 139 -4.93 11.35 -0.67
N PHE A 140 -5.82 12.23 -1.14
CA PHE A 140 -6.64 13.06 -0.26
C PHE A 140 -7.45 12.22 0.73
N LEU A 141 -8.13 11.16 0.24
CA LEU A 141 -8.91 10.27 1.10
C LEU A 141 -8.02 9.56 2.12
N ASN A 142 -6.84 9.06 1.73
CA ASN A 142 -5.92 8.42 2.68
C ASN A 142 -5.47 9.41 3.78
N ASP A 143 -5.12 10.64 3.40
CA ASP A 143 -4.68 11.67 4.34
C ASP A 143 -5.85 12.16 5.22
N LEU A 144 -7.07 12.25 4.67
CA LEU A 144 -8.30 12.54 5.42
C LEU A 144 -8.60 11.44 6.45
N LEU A 145 -8.51 10.16 6.07
CA LEU A 145 -8.69 9.06 7.02
C LEU A 145 -7.67 9.11 8.15
N GLY A 146 -6.42 9.41 7.82
CA GLY A 146 -5.36 9.62 8.82
C GLY A 146 -5.70 10.75 9.78
N PHE A 147 -6.24 11.87 9.28
CA PHE A 147 -6.71 13.00 10.08
C PHE A 147 -7.89 12.60 10.99
N LEU A 148 -8.93 11.94 10.45
CA LEU A 148 -10.09 11.49 11.21
C LEU A 148 -9.70 10.51 12.32
N SER A 149 -8.84 9.53 12.00
CA SER A 149 -8.30 8.62 13.00
C SER A 149 -7.59 9.38 14.12
N ARG A 150 -6.77 10.37 13.76
CA ARG A 150 -6.07 11.19 14.74
C ARG A 150 -7.02 12.01 15.61
N CYS A 151 -8.13 12.51 15.07
CA CYS A 151 -9.17 13.19 15.86
C CYS A 151 -9.73 12.26 16.95
N HIS A 152 -10.02 11.02 16.63
CA HIS A 152 -10.49 10.04 17.61
C HIS A 152 -9.43 9.70 18.66
N ASP A 153 -8.17 9.53 18.25
CA ASP A 153 -7.06 9.23 19.15
C ASP A 153 -6.79 10.33 20.17
N GLU A 154 -7.03 11.60 19.79
CA GLU A 154 -6.84 12.79 20.64
C GLU A 154 -8.15 13.33 21.25
N LEU A 155 -9.26 12.60 21.11
CA LEU A 155 -10.61 13.01 21.58
C LEU A 155 -11.03 14.40 21.06
N VAL A 156 -10.72 14.68 19.81
CA VAL A 156 -11.14 15.91 19.11
C VAL A 156 -12.44 15.65 18.37
N THR A 157 -13.48 16.39 18.73
CA THR A 157 -14.79 16.34 18.07
C THR A 157 -14.85 17.33 16.91
N PRO A 158 -15.82 17.22 15.98
CA PRO A 158 -16.04 18.22 14.94
C PRO A 158 -16.20 19.64 15.49
N GLU A 159 -16.87 19.79 16.65
CA GLU A 159 -17.10 21.09 17.28
C GLU A 159 -15.79 21.70 17.78
N LYS A 160 -14.92 20.91 18.42
CA LYS A 160 -13.58 21.36 18.85
C LYS A 160 -12.71 21.78 17.67
N TYR A 161 -12.78 21.03 16.57
CA TYR A 161 -12.02 21.39 15.38
C TYR A 161 -12.57 22.66 14.73
N ALA A 162 -13.89 22.82 14.65
CA ALA A 162 -14.52 24.03 14.13
C ALA A 162 -14.19 25.27 14.99
N GLU A 163 -14.13 25.15 16.33
CA GLU A 163 -13.67 26.18 17.22
C GLU A 163 -12.22 26.60 16.94
N TYR A 164 -11.35 25.64 16.75
CA TYR A 164 -9.95 25.89 16.32
C TYR A 164 -9.90 26.69 15.01
N VAL A 165 -10.69 26.31 14.01
CA VAL A 165 -10.75 27.03 12.72
C VAL A 165 -11.25 28.47 12.91
N THR A 166 -12.27 28.67 13.76
CA THR A 166 -12.77 30.01 14.08
C THR A 166 -11.69 30.87 14.73
N ARG A 167 -10.85 30.32 15.59
CA ARG A 167 -9.70 31.01 16.18
C ARG A 167 -8.62 31.36 15.16
N LEU A 168 -8.40 30.46 14.16
CA LEU A 168 -7.51 30.74 13.01
C LEU A 168 -8.02 31.96 12.22
N GLU A 169 -9.32 32.00 11.90
CA GLU A 169 -9.93 33.11 11.16
C GLU A 169 -9.78 34.45 11.88
N ARG A 170 -9.84 34.45 13.21
CA ARG A 170 -9.66 35.66 14.05
C ARG A 170 -8.19 36.02 14.26
N GLY A 171 -7.25 35.24 13.77
CA GLY A 171 -5.82 35.46 14.00
C GLY A 171 -5.39 35.22 15.46
N GLU A 172 -6.17 34.47 16.24
CA GLU A 172 -5.90 34.15 17.65
C GLU A 172 -4.90 32.97 17.78
N THR A 173 -4.62 32.28 16.70
CA THR A 173 -3.69 31.17 16.68
C THR A 173 -2.87 31.16 15.37
N GLN A 174 -1.71 30.49 15.37
CA GLN A 174 -0.82 30.45 14.21
C GLN A 174 -1.40 29.58 13.09
N VAL A 175 -1.31 30.08 11.86
CA VAL A 175 -1.68 29.32 10.67
C VAL A 175 -0.76 28.08 10.56
N PRO A 176 -1.31 26.86 10.43
CA PRO A 176 -0.52 25.67 10.33
C PRO A 176 0.37 25.72 9.07
N ARG A 177 1.58 25.22 9.18
CA ARG A 177 2.46 25.07 8.00
C ARG A 177 1.95 23.91 7.18
N VAL A 178 1.29 24.21 6.09
CA VAL A 178 0.98 23.21 5.08
C VAL A 178 2.27 22.79 4.40
N ALA A 179 2.37 21.49 4.09
CA ALA A 179 3.48 20.87 3.41
C ALA A 179 4.12 21.78 2.37
N LYS A 180 5.45 21.80 2.30
CA LYS A 180 6.21 22.54 1.30
C LYS A 180 5.82 22.07 -0.11
N SER A 181 4.64 22.50 -0.56
CA SER A 181 4.35 22.52 -1.97
C SER A 181 5.34 23.51 -2.60
N LYS A 182 5.78 23.25 -3.81
CA LYS A 182 6.58 24.23 -4.57
C LYS A 182 5.86 25.57 -4.72
N ASP A 183 4.54 25.54 -4.50
CA ASP A 183 3.65 26.70 -4.45
C ASP A 183 3.43 27.07 -2.99
N GLN A 184 3.98 28.21 -2.57
CA GLN A 184 3.70 28.77 -1.26
C GLN A 184 2.22 29.18 -1.20
N LEU A 185 1.41 28.42 -0.44
CA LEU A 185 0.02 28.76 -0.22
C LEU A 185 -0.08 30.02 0.64
N SER A 186 -1.01 30.91 0.32
CA SER A 186 -1.33 32.07 1.17
C SER A 186 -2.03 31.58 2.46
N ASP A 187 -1.92 32.39 3.54
CA ASP A 187 -2.60 32.10 4.80
C ASP A 187 -4.12 31.95 4.60
N ALA A 188 -4.71 32.75 3.71
CA ALA A 188 -6.12 32.68 3.38
C ALA A 188 -6.51 31.34 2.75
N GLU A 189 -5.66 30.80 1.88
CA GLU A 189 -5.88 29.50 1.27
C GLU A 189 -5.73 28.35 2.29
N VAL A 190 -4.78 28.45 3.20
CA VAL A 190 -4.61 27.47 4.30
C VAL A 190 -5.82 27.49 5.22
N ILE A 191 -6.31 28.67 5.60
CA ILE A 191 -7.53 28.80 6.41
C ILE A 191 -8.74 28.20 5.67
N GLY A 192 -8.89 28.50 4.37
CA GLY A 192 -9.95 27.91 3.54
C GLY A 192 -9.90 26.38 3.49
N ARG A 193 -8.71 25.79 3.44
CA ARG A 193 -8.53 24.33 3.55
C ARG A 193 -8.95 23.80 4.92
N CYS A 194 -8.60 24.49 6.01
CA CYS A 194 -9.04 24.10 7.35
C CYS A 194 -10.56 24.17 7.50
N GLN A 195 -11.21 25.20 6.94
CA GLN A 195 -12.67 25.34 6.88
C GLN A 195 -13.32 24.16 6.12
N GLU A 196 -12.75 23.81 4.97
CA GLU A 196 -13.22 22.65 4.18
C GLU A 196 -13.12 21.37 4.96
N ILE A 197 -12.00 21.11 5.65
CA ILE A 197 -11.82 19.92 6.50
C ILE A 197 -12.80 19.93 7.69
N ALA A 198 -13.06 21.07 8.31
CA ALA A 198 -14.05 21.16 9.39
C ALA A 198 -15.45 20.73 8.91
N ARG A 199 -15.86 21.21 7.74
CA ARG A 199 -17.12 20.81 7.11
C ARG A 199 -17.13 19.33 6.75
N VAL A 200 -16.08 18.80 6.12
CA VAL A 200 -15.95 17.39 5.73
C VAL A 200 -16.01 16.48 6.97
N PHE A 201 -15.30 16.85 8.04
CA PHE A 201 -15.32 16.10 9.29
C PHE A 201 -16.74 16.06 9.90
N ALA A 202 -17.40 17.22 10.04
CA ALA A 202 -18.76 17.29 10.58
C ALA A 202 -19.76 16.48 9.72
N THR A 203 -19.65 16.57 8.38
CA THR A 203 -20.50 15.83 7.45
C THR A 203 -20.27 14.31 7.56
N THR A 204 -19.02 13.88 7.61
CA THR A 204 -18.67 12.44 7.77
C THR A 204 -19.22 11.87 9.08
N GLU A 205 -19.03 12.58 10.20
CA GLU A 205 -19.55 12.15 11.51
C GLU A 205 -21.09 12.14 11.55
N HIS A 206 -21.72 13.08 10.86
CA HIS A 206 -23.18 13.09 10.71
C HIS A 206 -23.68 11.86 9.95
N TRP A 207 -23.13 11.57 8.77
CA TRP A 207 -23.52 10.40 7.98
C TRP A 207 -23.33 9.09 8.75
N LEU A 208 -22.17 8.91 9.40
CA LEU A 208 -21.90 7.69 10.17
C LEU A 208 -22.87 7.54 11.34
N ARG A 209 -23.33 8.63 11.95
CA ARG A 209 -24.32 8.61 13.03
C ARG A 209 -25.71 8.26 12.53
N GLU A 210 -26.17 8.89 11.44
CA GLU A 210 -27.49 8.64 10.85
C GLU A 210 -27.64 7.18 10.39
N GLU A 211 -26.57 6.58 9.84
CA GLU A 211 -26.58 5.21 9.34
C GLU A 211 -26.20 4.18 10.43
N ASN A 212 -26.03 4.62 11.67
CA ASN A 212 -25.57 3.78 12.79
C ASN A 212 -24.27 3.03 12.45
N LEU A 213 -23.32 3.74 11.85
CA LEU A 213 -21.99 3.25 11.50
C LEU A 213 -20.91 3.90 12.38
N GLY A 214 -19.73 3.32 12.35
CA GLY A 214 -18.55 3.90 13.01
C GLY A 214 -17.28 3.11 12.69
N THR A 215 -16.15 3.63 13.15
CA THR A 215 -14.83 3.03 12.96
C THR A 215 -14.29 2.46 14.27
N PHE A 216 -13.11 1.86 14.24
CA PHE A 216 -12.40 1.45 15.46
C PHE A 216 -12.18 2.62 16.41
N GLY A 217 -11.90 3.85 15.90
CA GLY A 217 -11.80 5.05 16.72
C GLY A 217 -13.08 5.36 17.47
N HIS A 218 -14.25 5.17 16.85
CA HIS A 218 -15.54 5.37 17.48
C HIS A 218 -15.82 4.39 18.62
N MET A 219 -15.30 3.15 18.58
CA MET A 219 -15.43 2.23 19.70
C MET A 219 -14.86 2.86 20.99
N ILE A 220 -13.67 3.44 20.89
CA ILE A 220 -12.98 4.04 22.04
C ILE A 220 -13.68 5.32 22.47
N THR A 221 -13.96 6.25 21.54
CA THR A 221 -14.52 7.57 21.85
C THR A 221 -15.94 7.48 22.39
N ARG A 222 -16.82 6.62 21.83
CA ARG A 222 -18.18 6.41 22.30
C ARG A 222 -18.20 5.67 23.66
N ALA A 223 -17.31 4.68 23.86
CA ALA A 223 -17.17 4.03 25.16
C ALA A 223 -16.68 5.00 26.23
N TYR A 224 -15.69 5.84 25.93
CA TYR A 224 -15.23 6.88 26.84
C TYR A 224 -16.34 7.89 27.17
N ALA A 225 -17.09 8.35 26.17
CA ALA A 225 -18.22 9.25 26.36
C ALA A 225 -19.31 8.60 27.25
N LEU A 226 -19.64 7.33 27.02
CA LEU A 226 -20.61 6.60 27.86
C LEU A 226 -20.15 6.52 29.32
N LEU A 227 -18.90 6.13 29.57
CA LEU A 227 -18.35 6.05 30.94
C LEU A 227 -18.28 7.39 31.65
N THR A 228 -18.12 8.51 30.91
CA THR A 228 -18.04 9.85 31.50
C THR A 228 -19.40 10.50 31.70
N SER A 229 -20.44 10.10 30.98
CA SER A 229 -21.79 10.65 31.06
C SER A 229 -22.72 9.81 31.96
N ASP A 230 -22.48 8.50 32.13
CA ASP A 230 -23.33 7.60 32.88
C ASP A 230 -22.59 7.00 34.09
N GLN A 231 -22.97 7.49 35.29
CA GLN A 231 -22.34 7.10 36.56
C GLN A 231 -22.68 5.66 36.99
N GLU A 232 -23.82 5.14 36.57
CA GLU A 232 -24.22 3.75 36.92
C GLU A 232 -23.39 2.76 36.08
N VAL A 233 -23.26 3.04 34.79
CA VAL A 233 -22.41 2.24 33.91
C VAL A 233 -20.95 2.30 34.38
N LEU A 234 -20.45 3.48 34.73
CA LEU A 234 -19.09 3.64 35.24
C LEU A 234 -18.85 2.84 36.53
N ALA A 235 -19.78 2.88 37.47
CA ALA A 235 -19.67 2.16 38.73
C ALA A 235 -19.67 0.63 38.51
N ALA A 236 -20.55 0.14 37.61
CA ALA A 236 -20.61 -1.28 37.26
C ALA A 236 -19.31 -1.75 36.58
N GLU A 237 -18.74 -0.96 35.66
CA GLU A 237 -17.49 -1.34 34.99
C GLU A 237 -16.28 -1.27 35.95
N ARG A 238 -16.20 -0.31 36.86
CA ARG A 238 -15.18 -0.28 37.91
C ARG A 238 -15.23 -1.49 38.83
N ALA A 239 -16.43 -1.99 39.16
CA ALA A 239 -16.59 -3.21 39.95
C ALA A 239 -16.10 -4.46 39.20
N ARG A 240 -16.25 -4.51 37.87
CA ARG A 240 -15.78 -5.59 37.00
C ARG A 240 -14.28 -5.49 36.69
N ALA A 241 -13.72 -4.30 36.60
CA ALA A 241 -12.33 -4.03 36.25
C ALA A 241 -11.57 -3.48 37.46
N ARG A 242 -11.65 -4.15 38.61
CA ARG A 242 -11.00 -3.74 39.85
C ARG A 242 -9.48 -3.78 39.75
N PHE A 243 -8.93 -4.73 38.94
CA PHE A 243 -7.53 -4.82 38.59
C PHE A 243 -7.40 -4.77 37.07
N ILE A 244 -6.76 -3.72 36.56
CA ILE A 244 -6.55 -3.51 35.12
C ILE A 244 -5.07 -3.76 34.79
N LEU A 245 -4.80 -4.68 33.87
CA LEU A 245 -3.46 -4.99 33.40
C LEU A 245 -3.37 -4.74 31.89
N VAL A 246 -2.35 -4.02 31.47
CA VAL A 246 -2.18 -3.63 30.06
C VAL A 246 -0.82 -4.12 29.56
N ASP A 247 -0.83 -5.01 28.56
CA ASP A 247 0.38 -5.44 27.84
C ASP A 247 0.69 -4.46 26.70
N GLU A 248 1.95 -4.40 26.28
CA GLU A 248 2.46 -3.53 25.21
C GLU A 248 2.03 -2.05 25.38
N PHE A 249 2.06 -1.53 26.60
CA PHE A 249 1.51 -0.22 26.97
C PHE A 249 2.05 0.95 26.13
N GLN A 250 3.24 0.81 25.51
CA GLN A 250 3.84 1.81 24.63
C GLN A 250 2.99 2.11 23.37
N ASP A 251 2.03 1.23 23.04
CA ASP A 251 1.19 1.40 21.86
C ASP A 251 -0.14 2.11 22.19
N ALA A 252 -0.35 2.52 23.45
CA ALA A 252 -1.56 3.24 23.87
C ALA A 252 -1.60 4.65 23.28
N ASN A 253 -2.78 5.02 22.76
CA ASN A 253 -3.08 6.41 22.37
C ASN A 253 -3.69 7.21 23.53
N PHE A 254 -3.84 8.51 23.33
CA PHE A 254 -4.38 9.40 24.36
C PHE A 254 -5.79 9.01 24.80
N ALA A 255 -6.70 8.70 23.88
CA ALA A 255 -8.08 8.27 24.19
C ALA A 255 -8.12 7.01 25.04
N GLN A 256 -7.25 6.02 24.76
CA GLN A 256 -7.14 4.78 25.55
C GLN A 256 -6.62 5.05 26.96
N ILE A 257 -5.66 5.96 27.11
CA ILE A 257 -5.15 6.35 28.44
C ILE A 257 -6.23 7.07 29.25
N LYS A 258 -7.02 7.93 28.63
CA LYS A 258 -8.19 8.57 29.26
C LYS A 258 -9.25 7.55 29.68
N LEU A 259 -9.53 6.56 28.84
CA LEU A 259 -10.42 5.44 29.14
C LEU A 259 -9.94 4.67 30.39
N LEU A 260 -8.64 4.32 30.43
CA LEU A 260 -8.03 3.65 31.58
C LEU A 260 -8.14 4.49 32.85
N ALA A 261 -7.87 5.78 32.77
CA ALA A 261 -7.99 6.69 33.91
C ALA A 261 -9.44 6.78 34.43
N ALA A 262 -10.44 6.78 33.55
CA ALA A 262 -11.84 6.74 33.94
C ALA A 262 -12.22 5.42 34.66
N LEU A 263 -11.75 4.28 34.14
CA LEU A 263 -12.03 2.96 34.69
C LEU A 263 -11.32 2.70 36.02
N ALA A 264 -10.09 3.18 36.18
CA ALA A 264 -9.24 2.87 37.32
C ALA A 264 -9.80 3.31 38.69
N GLY A 265 -10.61 4.37 38.71
CA GLY A 265 -11.20 4.90 39.92
C GLY A 265 -10.16 5.39 40.93
N ALA A 266 -10.59 5.48 42.22
CA ALA A 266 -9.75 6.00 43.30
C ALA A 266 -8.62 5.04 43.71
N GLU A 267 -8.84 3.73 43.67
CA GLU A 267 -7.82 2.72 44.01
C GLU A 267 -6.70 2.59 42.98
N ALA A 268 -7.01 2.97 41.75
CA ALA A 268 -6.09 3.00 40.61
C ALA A 268 -5.19 1.75 40.49
N ASN A 269 -5.77 0.54 40.64
CA ASN A 269 -5.04 -0.71 40.48
C ASN A 269 -4.76 -0.99 38.99
N VAL A 270 -3.91 -0.16 38.38
CA VAL A 270 -3.52 -0.23 36.97
C VAL A 270 -2.06 -0.67 36.86
N PHE A 271 -1.84 -1.73 36.11
CA PHE A 271 -0.51 -2.29 35.85
C PHE A 271 -0.22 -2.19 34.35
N GLY A 272 0.64 -1.26 33.95
CA GLY A 272 1.12 -1.12 32.57
C GLY A 272 2.49 -1.78 32.38
N VAL A 273 2.64 -2.63 31.37
CA VAL A 273 3.94 -3.17 30.98
C VAL A 273 4.22 -2.90 29.51
N GLY A 274 5.45 -2.47 29.21
CA GLY A 274 5.82 -2.17 27.84
C GLY A 274 7.28 -1.77 27.66
N ASP A 275 7.65 -1.58 26.40
CA ASP A 275 8.98 -1.11 25.99
C ASP A 275 8.83 0.20 25.20
N PRO A 276 9.21 1.35 25.77
CA PRO A 276 9.10 2.63 25.06
C PRO A 276 9.93 2.68 23.77
N ASP A 277 10.96 1.86 23.64
CA ASP A 277 11.80 1.73 22.46
C ASP A 277 11.18 0.81 21.39
N GLN A 278 10.05 0.16 21.68
CA GLN A 278 9.22 -0.58 20.73
C GLN A 278 7.91 0.13 20.37
N ALA A 279 7.78 1.42 20.66
CA ALA A 279 6.64 2.26 20.22
C ALA A 279 6.78 2.58 18.73
N ILE A 280 6.12 1.78 17.86
CA ILE A 280 6.24 1.84 16.39
C ILE A 280 4.89 1.96 15.68
N TYR A 281 3.83 2.35 16.38
CA TYR A 281 2.47 2.49 15.83
C TYR A 281 1.91 3.92 15.97
N ARG A 282 2.79 4.95 15.88
CA ARG A 282 2.36 6.34 15.89
C ARG A 282 1.40 6.67 14.74
N PHE A 283 1.61 6.04 13.59
CA PHE A 283 0.69 6.15 12.46
C PHE A 283 -0.72 5.60 12.74
N ARG A 284 -0.89 4.81 13.82
CA ARG A 284 -2.17 4.36 14.38
C ARG A 284 -2.54 5.11 15.66
N GLY A 285 -2.01 6.32 15.87
CA GLY A 285 -2.32 7.15 17.01
C GLY A 285 -1.55 6.84 18.29
N ALA A 286 -0.70 5.80 18.35
CA ALA A 286 0.09 5.53 19.53
C ALA A 286 0.89 6.75 19.95
N SER A 287 0.81 7.10 21.24
CA SER A 287 1.49 8.27 21.78
C SER A 287 2.92 7.90 22.19
N SER A 288 3.91 8.60 21.65
CA SER A 288 5.30 8.51 22.16
C SER A 288 5.41 8.94 23.63
N ALA A 289 4.38 9.61 24.13
CA ALA A 289 4.27 10.05 25.51
C ALA A 289 3.45 9.10 26.41
N ALA A 290 3.07 7.89 25.94
CA ALA A 290 2.19 6.99 26.69
C ALA A 290 2.68 6.76 28.13
N PHE A 291 3.97 6.52 28.32
CA PHE A 291 4.57 6.33 29.64
C PHE A 291 4.53 7.61 30.51
N TYR A 292 4.76 8.76 29.92
CA TYR A 292 4.63 10.05 30.58
C TYR A 292 3.17 10.34 31.00
N LEU A 293 2.23 10.11 30.10
CA LEU A 293 0.79 10.27 30.37
C LEU A 293 0.32 9.31 31.47
N PHE A 294 0.82 8.06 31.47
CA PHE A 294 0.51 7.13 32.55
C PHE A 294 0.88 7.73 33.91
N ARG A 295 2.11 8.21 34.05
CA ARG A 295 2.60 8.80 35.33
C ARG A 295 1.86 10.07 35.71
N ARG A 296 1.43 10.86 34.73
CA ARG A 296 0.61 12.03 34.98
C ARG A 296 -0.79 11.69 35.52
N HIS A 297 -1.44 10.69 34.93
CA HIS A 297 -2.74 10.22 35.42
C HIS A 297 -2.64 9.41 36.70
N PHE A 298 -1.49 8.78 36.93
CA PHE A 298 -1.22 7.97 38.12
C PHE A 298 0.10 8.43 38.80
N PRO A 299 0.08 9.61 39.46
CA PRO A 299 1.32 10.26 39.95
C PRO A 299 2.08 9.45 41.01
N HIS A 300 1.40 8.57 41.74
CA HIS A 300 2.01 7.68 42.75
C HIS A 300 2.40 6.30 42.19
N SER A 301 2.49 6.18 40.87
CA SER A 301 2.83 4.91 40.24
C SER A 301 4.26 4.47 40.56
N LYS A 302 4.41 3.20 40.95
CA LYS A 302 5.71 2.58 41.12
C LYS A 302 6.31 2.25 39.75
N LEU A 303 7.60 2.51 39.57
CA LEU A 303 8.36 2.18 38.36
C LEU A 303 9.28 1.01 38.59
N VAL A 304 9.18 -0.04 37.77
CA VAL A 304 10.11 -1.19 37.76
C VAL A 304 10.72 -1.33 36.37
N VAL A 305 12.03 -1.59 36.30
CA VAL A 305 12.75 -1.75 35.03
C VAL A 305 13.28 -3.17 34.94
N LEU A 306 12.93 -3.86 33.84
CA LEU A 306 13.41 -5.19 33.49
C LEU A 306 14.53 -5.09 32.45
N ASP A 307 15.75 -5.47 32.79
CA ASP A 307 16.94 -5.30 31.94
C ASP A 307 17.59 -6.65 31.52
N ARG A 308 17.06 -7.78 31.99
CA ARG A 308 17.60 -9.11 31.66
C ARG A 308 16.89 -9.70 30.43
N ASN A 309 17.61 -9.75 29.34
CA ASN A 309 17.10 -10.31 28.07
C ASN A 309 17.35 -11.83 27.99
N ARG A 310 16.28 -12.59 27.76
CA ARG A 310 16.30 -14.07 27.62
C ARG A 310 16.21 -14.55 26.17
N ARG A 311 16.31 -13.61 25.23
CA ARG A 311 16.17 -13.89 23.79
C ARG A 311 17.52 -13.85 23.06
N SER A 312 18.18 -12.70 23.08
CA SER A 312 19.28 -12.37 22.18
C SER A 312 20.65 -12.48 22.88
N THR A 313 21.66 -12.71 22.05
CA THR A 313 23.07 -12.66 22.49
C THR A 313 23.57 -11.24 22.65
N THR A 314 24.65 -11.05 23.41
CA THR A 314 25.25 -9.74 23.72
C THR A 314 25.60 -8.92 22.47
N PRO A 315 26.19 -9.47 21.39
CA PRO A 315 26.47 -8.69 20.16
C PRO A 315 25.25 -8.01 19.61
N ILE A 316 24.11 -8.71 19.51
CA ILE A 316 22.83 -8.19 19.00
C ILE A 316 22.33 -7.06 19.90
N LEU A 317 22.33 -7.29 21.23
CA LEU A 317 21.85 -6.30 22.20
C LEU A 317 22.66 -5.01 22.18
N ARG A 318 24.02 -5.12 22.08
CA ARG A 318 24.90 -3.96 22.01
C ARG A 318 24.71 -3.14 20.73
N CYS A 319 24.61 -3.80 19.59
CA CYS A 319 24.35 -3.11 18.31
C CYS A 319 22.96 -2.47 18.29
N ALA A 320 21.92 -3.16 18.76
CA ALA A 320 20.56 -2.62 18.83
C ALA A 320 20.47 -1.42 19.78
N PHE A 321 21.11 -1.49 20.96
CA PHE A 321 21.16 -0.37 21.91
C PHE A 321 21.80 0.87 21.29
N ALA A 322 22.93 0.73 20.61
CA ALA A 322 23.64 1.84 19.97
C ALA A 322 22.80 2.58 18.92
N VAL A 323 21.81 1.90 18.30
CA VAL A 323 20.85 2.53 17.40
C VAL A 323 19.82 3.35 18.16
N VAL A 324 19.19 2.75 19.18
CA VAL A 324 18.03 3.37 19.84
C VAL A 324 18.42 4.43 20.86
N ASP A 325 19.63 4.38 21.43
CA ASP A 325 20.13 5.31 22.42
C ASP A 325 20.26 6.76 21.90
N LYS A 326 20.30 6.92 20.57
CA LYS A 326 20.30 8.25 19.93
C LYS A 326 18.93 8.94 19.94
N ASN A 327 17.86 8.23 20.22
CA ASN A 327 16.57 8.84 20.47
C ASN A 327 16.56 9.57 21.83
N PRO A 328 15.78 10.66 21.96
CA PRO A 328 15.69 11.37 23.24
C PRO A 328 15.18 10.45 24.35
N PRO A 329 15.47 10.78 25.61
CA PRO A 329 14.95 10.04 26.76
C PRO A 329 13.43 10.07 26.81
N VAL A 330 12.82 9.02 27.36
CA VAL A 330 11.36 8.84 27.42
C VAL A 330 10.70 9.82 28.38
N PHE A 331 11.41 10.24 29.42
CA PHE A 331 10.95 11.21 30.41
C PHE A 331 11.82 12.46 30.41
N ALA A 332 11.26 13.61 30.81
CA ALA A 332 12.04 14.84 30.94
C ALA A 332 13.22 14.67 31.90
N ALA A 333 14.33 15.32 31.61
CA ALA A 333 15.57 15.21 32.40
C ALA A 333 15.40 15.59 33.88
N ASN A 334 14.38 16.38 34.22
CA ASN A 334 14.08 16.87 35.57
C ASN A 334 13.10 15.98 36.35
N ASP A 335 12.61 14.86 35.75
CA ASP A 335 11.76 13.94 36.49
C ASP A 335 12.59 13.06 37.40
N ALA A 336 12.42 13.17 38.73
CA ALA A 336 13.13 12.40 39.73
C ALA A 336 13.00 10.86 39.60
N LEU A 337 12.01 10.42 38.81
CA LEU A 337 11.76 9.00 38.46
C LEU A 337 12.11 8.72 36.99
N ALA A 338 12.94 9.56 36.34
CA ALA A 338 13.31 9.41 34.95
C ALA A 338 13.95 8.03 34.71
N TYR A 339 13.33 7.25 33.81
CA TYR A 339 13.94 6.03 33.28
C TYR A 339 15.15 6.41 32.42
N ARG A 340 16.32 5.95 32.82
CA ARG A 340 17.53 6.04 32.02
C ARG A 340 17.69 4.78 31.18
N ARG A 341 17.70 4.93 29.85
CA ARG A 341 17.94 3.81 28.94
C ARG A 341 19.30 3.16 29.25
N THR A 342 19.31 1.84 29.45
CA THR A 342 20.52 1.05 29.70
C THR A 342 20.57 -0.15 28.77
N PRO A 343 21.77 -0.60 28.35
CA PRO A 343 21.91 -1.80 27.55
C PRO A 343 21.32 -3.01 28.25
N LEU A 344 20.52 -3.82 27.57
CA LEU A 344 20.01 -5.08 28.08
C LEU A 344 21.16 -6.08 28.28
N GLN A 345 21.04 -6.94 29.29
CA GLN A 345 22.02 -8.01 29.62
C GLN A 345 21.49 -9.35 29.13
N SER A 346 22.34 -10.16 28.50
CA SER A 346 21.96 -11.49 28.02
C SER A 346 21.89 -12.50 29.16
N ALA A 347 20.69 -12.81 29.65
CA ALA A 347 20.48 -13.84 30.64
C ALA A 347 20.90 -15.23 30.11
N ARG A 348 20.74 -15.50 28.83
CA ARG A 348 21.16 -16.78 28.21
C ARG A 348 22.65 -17.05 28.36
N GLU A 349 23.48 -16.03 28.15
CA GLU A 349 24.95 -16.16 28.31
C GLU A 349 25.34 -16.32 29.76
N GLU A 350 24.67 -15.60 30.68
CA GLU A 350 24.92 -15.72 32.10
C GLU A 350 24.50 -17.10 32.64
N GLU A 351 23.36 -17.61 32.22
CA GLU A 351 22.85 -18.93 32.61
C GLU A 351 23.76 -20.05 32.09
N ALA A 352 24.17 -19.99 30.81
CA ALA A 352 25.12 -20.94 30.23
C ALA A 352 26.45 -20.94 31.01
N LYS A 353 26.98 -19.76 31.38
CA LYS A 353 28.19 -19.63 32.17
C LYS A 353 28.04 -20.24 33.56
N LYS A 354 26.88 -20.06 34.23
CA LYS A 354 26.60 -20.69 35.53
C LYS A 354 26.56 -22.21 35.44
N GLU A 355 26.11 -22.75 34.30
CA GLU A 355 26.08 -24.19 34.02
C GLU A 355 27.44 -24.74 33.54
N GLY A 356 28.50 -23.92 33.51
CA GLY A 356 29.80 -24.30 32.98
C GLY A 356 29.83 -24.50 31.45
N LYS A 357 28.84 -24.01 30.73
CA LYS A 357 28.71 -24.07 29.27
C LYS A 357 29.09 -22.73 28.63
N THR A 358 29.59 -22.77 27.41
CA THR A 358 29.80 -21.56 26.61
C THR A 358 28.72 -21.51 25.51
N LEU A 359 27.88 -20.47 25.54
CA LEU A 359 26.94 -20.22 24.46
C LEU A 359 27.72 -19.67 23.24
N ALA A 360 27.49 -20.26 22.07
CA ALA A 360 28.07 -19.73 20.84
C ALA A 360 27.46 -18.35 20.53
N THR A 361 28.31 -17.34 20.44
CA THR A 361 27.91 -15.97 20.09
C THR A 361 28.57 -15.58 18.78
N PHE A 362 27.78 -14.95 17.89
CA PHE A 362 28.24 -14.49 16.58
C PHE A 362 28.22 -12.97 16.55
N PRO A 363 29.23 -12.31 15.95
CA PRO A 363 29.16 -10.88 15.71
C PRO A 363 28.00 -10.55 14.77
N VAL A 364 27.40 -9.37 14.94
CA VAL A 364 26.41 -8.86 13.98
C VAL A 364 27.14 -8.60 12.66
N GLU A 365 26.60 -9.10 11.55
CA GLU A 365 27.17 -8.86 10.21
C GLU A 365 26.53 -7.64 9.55
N ALA A 366 27.32 -6.62 9.26
CA ALA A 366 26.96 -5.47 8.44
C ALA A 366 27.46 -5.69 7.02
N ILE A 367 26.54 -6.02 6.11
CA ILE A 367 26.86 -6.49 4.76
C ILE A 367 26.55 -5.38 3.75
N SER A 368 27.54 -4.96 2.98
CA SER A 368 27.40 -3.90 1.98
C SER A 368 27.32 -4.47 0.55
N PHE A 369 26.41 -3.97 -0.28
CA PHE A 369 26.28 -4.37 -1.68
C PHE A 369 26.38 -3.18 -2.64
N ALA A 370 27.01 -3.37 -3.80
CA ALA A 370 27.22 -2.32 -4.80
C ALA A 370 26.01 -2.21 -5.75
N ALA A 371 25.53 -3.31 -6.28
CA ALA A 371 24.41 -3.41 -7.20
C ALA A 371 23.17 -3.99 -6.48
N LYS A 372 21.97 -3.64 -6.95
CA LYS A 372 20.71 -4.15 -6.38
C LYS A 372 20.65 -5.69 -6.34
N ASP A 373 21.28 -6.33 -7.29
CA ASP A 373 21.18 -7.76 -7.54
C ASP A 373 22.15 -8.60 -6.70
N ALA A 374 23.04 -7.99 -5.90
CA ALA A 374 23.99 -8.71 -5.05
C ALA A 374 23.43 -9.07 -3.66
N GLU A 375 22.34 -8.45 -3.23
CA GLU A 375 21.76 -8.67 -1.90
C GLU A 375 21.07 -10.04 -1.81
N ALA A 376 20.17 -10.34 -2.73
CA ALA A 376 19.35 -11.55 -2.70
C ALA A 376 20.16 -12.86 -2.79
N PRO A 377 21.14 -13.02 -3.70
CA PRO A 377 22.00 -14.19 -3.74
C PRO A 377 22.78 -14.46 -2.45
N ASP A 378 23.31 -13.38 -1.81
CA ASP A 378 24.06 -13.53 -0.56
C ASP A 378 23.15 -13.92 0.61
N VAL A 379 21.91 -13.38 0.66
CA VAL A 379 20.89 -13.78 1.64
C VAL A 379 20.55 -15.26 1.50
N ALA A 380 20.18 -15.71 0.32
CA ALA A 380 19.78 -17.10 0.07
C ALA A 380 20.93 -18.07 0.33
N ARG A 381 22.17 -17.75 -0.09
CA ARG A 381 23.37 -18.53 0.19
C ARG A 381 23.63 -18.65 1.71
N LEU A 382 23.56 -17.57 2.47
CA LEU A 382 23.76 -17.60 3.92
C LEU A 382 22.69 -18.41 4.65
N ILE A 383 21.44 -18.32 4.21
CA ILE A 383 20.34 -19.14 4.75
C ILE A 383 20.66 -20.62 4.53
N GLU A 384 21.01 -21.00 3.31
CA GLU A 384 21.33 -22.39 2.94
C GLU A 384 22.55 -22.92 3.70
N GLU A 385 23.67 -22.16 3.74
CA GLU A 385 24.88 -22.52 4.48
C GLU A 385 24.63 -22.67 5.97
N THR A 386 23.82 -21.76 6.57
CA THR A 386 23.50 -21.81 7.99
C THR A 386 22.63 -23.03 8.30
N GLN A 387 21.62 -23.31 7.48
CA GLN A 387 20.76 -24.47 7.63
C GLN A 387 21.55 -25.77 7.54
N ARG A 388 22.44 -25.91 6.53
CA ARG A 388 23.29 -27.11 6.37
C ARG A 388 24.25 -27.32 7.57
N ARG A 389 24.85 -26.23 8.07
CA ARG A 389 25.83 -26.28 9.17
C ARG A 389 25.19 -26.58 10.53
N SER A 390 24.08 -25.90 10.85
CA SER A 390 23.42 -26.00 12.15
C SER A 390 22.26 -27.00 12.18
N ARG A 391 21.80 -27.48 11.02
CA ARG A 391 20.61 -28.33 10.88
C ARG A 391 19.37 -27.77 11.55
N CYS A 392 19.29 -26.42 11.61
CA CYS A 392 18.13 -25.71 12.16
C CYS A 392 16.93 -25.84 11.18
N ARG A 393 15.76 -25.51 11.69
CA ARG A 393 14.51 -25.53 10.90
C ARG A 393 14.44 -24.31 10.00
N TRP A 394 13.72 -24.43 8.87
CA TRP A 394 13.53 -23.28 7.97
C TRP A 394 12.74 -22.13 8.63
N ASN A 395 11.86 -22.41 9.57
CA ASN A 395 11.13 -21.38 10.31
C ASN A 395 11.97 -20.68 11.41
N ASP A 396 13.21 -21.10 11.64
CA ASP A 396 14.19 -20.38 12.47
C ASP A 396 14.74 -19.12 11.76
N PHE A 397 14.50 -18.96 10.46
CA PHE A 397 14.94 -17.83 9.65
C PHE A 397 13.85 -16.79 9.45
N GLY A 398 14.16 -15.51 9.75
CA GLY A 398 13.30 -14.36 9.46
C GLY A 398 14.00 -13.37 8.51
N VAL A 399 13.38 -13.06 7.40
CA VAL A 399 13.81 -12.02 6.44
C VAL A 399 12.91 -10.80 6.59
N LEU A 400 13.47 -9.72 7.12
CA LEU A 400 12.73 -8.52 7.51
C LEU A 400 13.02 -7.36 6.56
N TYR A 401 11.97 -6.67 6.14
CA TYR A 401 12.07 -5.53 5.23
C TYR A 401 11.12 -4.40 5.66
N ARG A 402 11.38 -3.17 5.18
CA ARG A 402 10.53 -2.01 5.46
C ARG A 402 9.33 -1.92 4.52
N SER A 403 9.51 -2.27 3.25
CA SER A 403 8.50 -2.23 2.20
C SER A 403 8.48 -3.53 1.41
N HIS A 404 7.29 -3.95 0.97
CA HIS A 404 7.09 -5.21 0.24
C HIS A 404 7.89 -5.31 -1.06
N ILE A 405 8.17 -4.20 -1.73
CA ILE A 405 8.99 -4.17 -2.96
C ILE A 405 10.45 -4.62 -2.74
N HIS A 406 10.92 -4.63 -1.49
CA HIS A 406 12.30 -4.99 -1.17
C HIS A 406 12.54 -6.50 -1.08
N ARG A 407 11.49 -7.30 -1.04
CA ARG A 407 11.58 -8.76 -0.89
C ARG A 407 11.63 -9.51 -2.23
N ASP A 408 11.13 -8.91 -3.33
CA ASP A 408 10.80 -9.64 -4.55
C ASP A 408 12.02 -10.35 -5.15
N SER A 409 13.19 -9.73 -5.16
CA SER A 409 14.44 -10.37 -5.59
C SER A 409 14.85 -11.54 -4.68
N VAL A 410 14.63 -11.44 -3.36
CA VAL A 410 14.93 -12.53 -2.42
C VAL A 410 13.95 -13.68 -2.62
N VAL A 411 12.67 -13.40 -2.85
CA VAL A 411 11.65 -14.41 -3.16
C VAL A 411 12.03 -15.20 -4.42
N HIS A 412 12.47 -14.50 -5.47
CA HIS A 412 12.93 -15.14 -6.71
C HIS A 412 14.13 -16.05 -6.45
N GLU A 413 15.15 -15.57 -5.76
CA GLU A 413 16.36 -16.35 -5.44
C GLU A 413 16.08 -17.57 -4.55
N LEU A 414 15.18 -17.44 -3.56
CA LEU A 414 14.76 -18.57 -2.72
C LEU A 414 14.01 -19.63 -3.55
N ALA A 415 13.16 -19.18 -4.48
CA ALA A 415 12.43 -20.07 -5.36
C ALA A 415 13.35 -20.82 -6.32
N GLU A 416 14.34 -20.15 -6.94
CA GLU A 416 15.34 -20.78 -7.81
C GLU A 416 16.20 -21.84 -7.09
N ARG A 417 16.49 -21.61 -5.80
CA ARG A 417 17.24 -22.56 -4.97
C ARG A 417 16.38 -23.62 -4.30
N GLU A 418 15.10 -23.69 -4.61
CA GLU A 418 14.12 -24.58 -3.97
C GLU A 418 14.07 -24.47 -2.43
N ILE A 419 14.46 -23.30 -1.87
CA ILE A 419 14.37 -23.04 -0.42
C ILE A 419 12.92 -22.72 -0.08
N PRO A 420 12.30 -23.45 0.88
CA PRO A 420 10.93 -23.20 1.26
C PRO A 420 10.79 -21.85 1.96
N PHE A 421 9.80 -21.04 1.55
CA PHE A 421 9.53 -19.73 2.13
C PHE A 421 8.03 -19.47 2.29
N SER A 422 7.68 -18.61 3.23
CA SER A 422 6.33 -18.07 3.41
C SER A 422 6.40 -16.54 3.52
N ILE A 423 5.38 -15.88 2.98
CA ILE A 423 5.27 -14.43 2.98
C ILE A 423 4.06 -14.05 3.84
N GLU A 424 4.34 -13.32 4.94
CA GLU A 424 3.29 -12.85 5.84
C GLU A 424 2.37 -11.85 5.14
N ASN A 425 1.05 -12.09 5.23
CA ASN A 425 0.02 -11.27 4.57
C ASN A 425 0.27 -11.08 3.07
N MET A 426 0.70 -12.13 2.37
CA MET A 426 0.83 -12.10 0.91
C MET A 426 -0.51 -11.75 0.28
N ASP A 427 -0.52 -10.73 -0.56
CA ASP A 427 -1.70 -10.40 -1.35
C ASP A 427 -1.91 -11.42 -2.47
N VAL A 428 -3.01 -12.16 -2.40
CA VAL A 428 -3.34 -13.16 -3.42
C VAL A 428 -4.02 -12.59 -4.66
N SER A 429 -4.42 -11.32 -4.65
CA SER A 429 -5.14 -10.70 -5.78
C SER A 429 -4.32 -10.67 -7.08
N ASP A 430 -2.98 -10.75 -6.96
CA ASP A 430 -2.04 -10.79 -8.08
C ASP A 430 -1.50 -12.20 -8.41
N THR A 431 -2.02 -13.26 -7.76
CA THR A 431 -1.68 -14.64 -8.16
C THR A 431 -2.41 -15.05 -9.44
N PRO A 432 -1.81 -15.93 -10.28
CA PRO A 432 -2.43 -16.38 -11.53
C PRO A 432 -3.85 -16.90 -11.32
N GLU A 433 -4.06 -17.77 -10.34
CA GLU A 433 -5.34 -18.44 -10.08
C GLU A 433 -6.44 -17.45 -9.66
N VAL A 434 -6.12 -16.46 -8.83
CA VAL A 434 -7.08 -15.44 -8.41
C VAL A 434 -7.38 -14.47 -9.54
N ARG A 435 -6.38 -14.12 -10.36
CA ARG A 435 -6.61 -13.32 -11.57
C ARG A 435 -7.48 -14.04 -12.58
N ASP A 436 -7.32 -15.36 -12.73
CA ASP A 436 -8.18 -16.18 -13.60
C ASP A 436 -9.62 -16.16 -13.08
N LEU A 437 -9.83 -16.39 -11.78
CA LEU A 437 -11.16 -16.30 -11.18
C LEU A 437 -11.80 -14.92 -11.38
N PHE A 438 -11.07 -13.85 -11.10
CA PHE A 438 -11.59 -12.49 -11.24
C PHE A 438 -11.86 -12.11 -12.71
N ALA A 439 -11.06 -12.62 -13.65
CA ALA A 439 -11.33 -12.46 -15.08
C ALA A 439 -12.61 -13.19 -15.48
N CYS A 440 -12.82 -14.43 -15.02
CA CYS A 440 -14.06 -15.19 -15.26
C CYS A 440 -15.29 -14.44 -14.70
N VAL A 441 -15.18 -13.87 -13.50
CA VAL A 441 -16.27 -13.07 -12.89
C VAL A 441 -16.54 -11.81 -13.70
N ALA A 442 -15.49 -11.08 -14.11
CA ALA A 442 -15.63 -9.85 -14.88
C ALA A 442 -16.38 -10.10 -16.20
N VAL A 443 -16.06 -11.16 -16.94
CA VAL A 443 -16.73 -11.48 -18.23
C VAL A 443 -18.15 -11.99 -18.04
N VAL A 444 -18.47 -12.63 -16.93
CA VAL A 444 -19.83 -13.05 -16.57
C VAL A 444 -20.71 -11.81 -16.31
N VAL A 445 -20.18 -10.78 -15.65
CA VAL A 445 -20.89 -9.53 -15.39
C VAL A 445 -20.96 -8.66 -16.65
N ASP A 446 -19.81 -8.43 -17.30
CA ASP A 446 -19.68 -7.61 -18.50
C ASP A 446 -18.94 -8.35 -19.62
N SER A 447 -19.69 -8.79 -20.63
CA SER A 447 -19.13 -9.50 -21.78
C SER A 447 -18.27 -8.62 -22.70
N SER A 448 -18.23 -7.31 -22.49
CA SER A 448 -17.38 -6.35 -23.22
C SER A 448 -16.03 -6.13 -22.55
N ALA A 449 -15.73 -6.80 -21.44
CA ALA A 449 -14.47 -6.72 -20.74
C ALA A 449 -13.34 -7.47 -21.49
N ASP A 450 -12.89 -6.91 -22.63
CA ASP A 450 -11.95 -7.54 -23.57
C ASP A 450 -10.67 -8.08 -22.90
N ALA A 451 -10.04 -7.33 -21.98
CA ALA A 451 -8.84 -7.79 -21.29
C ALA A 451 -9.12 -9.04 -20.44
N SER A 452 -10.25 -9.07 -19.73
CA SER A 452 -10.65 -10.26 -18.94
C SER A 452 -11.02 -11.42 -19.85
N LEU A 453 -11.72 -11.16 -20.94
CA LEU A 453 -12.08 -12.18 -21.94
C LEU A 453 -10.84 -12.80 -22.61
N PHE A 454 -9.83 -12.00 -22.90
CA PHE A 454 -8.55 -12.47 -23.42
C PHE A 454 -7.87 -13.44 -22.45
N ARG A 455 -7.87 -13.14 -21.15
CA ARG A 455 -7.31 -14.01 -20.11
C ARG A 455 -8.10 -15.32 -20.00
N VAL A 456 -9.44 -15.24 -20.02
CA VAL A 456 -10.32 -16.43 -19.98
C VAL A 456 -10.12 -17.30 -21.21
N ALA A 457 -9.97 -16.70 -22.41
CA ALA A 457 -9.71 -17.45 -23.65
C ALA A 457 -8.37 -18.22 -23.62
N ALA A 458 -7.40 -17.75 -22.83
CA ALA A 458 -6.11 -18.43 -22.66
C ALA A 458 -6.14 -19.58 -21.63
N LEU A 459 -7.30 -19.89 -21.01
CA LEU A 459 -7.42 -21.05 -20.12
C LEU A 459 -7.28 -22.37 -20.92
N PRO A 460 -6.52 -23.35 -20.40
CA PRO A 460 -6.16 -24.56 -21.16
C PRO A 460 -7.32 -25.36 -21.73
N GLN A 461 -8.44 -25.42 -21.02
CA GLN A 461 -9.60 -26.23 -21.39
C GLN A 461 -10.32 -25.77 -22.66
N PHE A 462 -10.08 -24.54 -23.11
CA PHE A 462 -10.74 -24.01 -24.32
C PHE A 462 -9.95 -24.25 -25.60
N ASP A 463 -8.65 -24.55 -25.45
CA ASP A 463 -7.75 -24.82 -26.56
C ASP A 463 -7.86 -23.81 -27.71
N VAL A 464 -7.99 -22.51 -27.36
CA VAL A 464 -8.06 -21.42 -28.33
C VAL A 464 -6.69 -21.29 -29.01
N ASP A 465 -6.71 -21.25 -30.36
CA ASP A 465 -5.50 -21.00 -31.15
C ASP A 465 -5.13 -19.51 -31.17
N PRO A 466 -4.03 -19.12 -30.48
CA PRO A 466 -3.64 -17.72 -30.40
C PRO A 466 -3.20 -17.12 -31.72
N GLU A 467 -2.62 -17.92 -32.63
CA GLU A 467 -2.21 -17.44 -33.97
C GLU A 467 -3.43 -17.12 -34.83
N GLN A 468 -4.45 -17.98 -34.80
CA GLN A 468 -5.69 -17.74 -35.50
C GLN A 468 -6.41 -16.51 -34.94
N LEU A 469 -6.49 -16.36 -33.61
CA LEU A 469 -7.09 -15.20 -32.95
C LEU A 469 -6.37 -13.89 -33.37
N ARG A 470 -5.07 -13.87 -33.33
CA ARG A 470 -4.23 -12.73 -33.69
C ARG A 470 -4.41 -12.35 -35.16
N SER A 471 -4.48 -13.34 -36.06
CA SER A 471 -4.70 -13.12 -37.48
C SER A 471 -6.07 -12.51 -37.78
N GLN A 472 -7.12 -13.00 -37.12
CA GLN A 472 -8.47 -12.49 -37.27
C GLN A 472 -8.61 -11.04 -36.74
N LEU A 473 -8.04 -10.75 -35.57
CA LEU A 473 -8.00 -9.38 -35.01
C LEU A 473 -7.34 -8.41 -35.99
N ARG A 474 -6.28 -8.83 -36.67
CA ARG A 474 -5.59 -8.01 -37.66
C ARG A 474 -6.43 -7.82 -38.94
N ALA A 475 -7.04 -8.86 -39.44
CA ALA A 475 -7.87 -8.79 -40.65
C ALA A 475 -9.01 -7.78 -40.48
N ILE A 476 -9.75 -7.89 -39.38
CA ILE A 476 -10.85 -6.97 -39.09
C ILE A 476 -10.37 -5.54 -38.83
N ALA A 477 -9.22 -5.35 -38.17
CA ALA A 477 -8.67 -4.02 -37.93
C ALA A 477 -8.21 -3.32 -39.22
N ASN A 478 -7.76 -4.06 -40.24
CA ASN A 478 -7.38 -3.50 -41.54
C ASN A 478 -8.60 -3.10 -42.37
N ASP A 479 -9.75 -3.77 -42.21
CA ASP A 479 -10.97 -3.48 -42.89
C ASP A 479 -11.79 -2.35 -42.23
N SER A 480 -11.50 -2.04 -40.96
CA SER A 480 -12.18 -1.02 -40.19
C SER A 480 -11.56 0.36 -40.43
N LYS A 481 -12.40 1.42 -40.49
CA LYS A 481 -11.90 2.80 -40.43
C LYS A 481 -11.18 3.08 -39.14
N ASP A 482 -10.11 3.87 -39.19
CA ASP A 482 -9.34 4.28 -38.01
C ASP A 482 -10.26 4.73 -36.84
N GLY A 483 -10.14 4.06 -35.67
CA GLY A 483 -10.88 4.43 -34.46
C GLY A 483 -12.05 3.50 -34.05
N VAL A 484 -12.39 2.47 -34.86
CA VAL A 484 -13.43 1.50 -34.45
C VAL A 484 -12.83 0.49 -33.47
N VAL A 485 -13.42 0.41 -32.27
CA VAL A 485 -13.11 -0.62 -31.28
C VAL A 485 -13.79 -1.92 -31.69
N ILE A 486 -13.01 -2.98 -31.85
CA ILE A 486 -13.52 -4.31 -32.21
C ILE A 486 -13.70 -5.11 -30.92
N PRO A 487 -14.95 -5.50 -30.55
CA PRO A 487 -15.17 -6.33 -29.39
C PRO A 487 -14.50 -7.70 -29.58
N LEU A 488 -13.67 -8.12 -28.66
CA LEU A 488 -12.96 -9.41 -28.70
C LEU A 488 -13.93 -10.59 -28.82
N ALA A 489 -15.10 -10.50 -28.20
CA ALA A 489 -16.15 -11.51 -28.27
C ALA A 489 -16.59 -11.83 -29.71
N SER A 490 -16.69 -10.82 -30.59
CA SER A 490 -17.08 -11.01 -32.00
C SER A 490 -16.02 -11.75 -32.82
N VAL A 491 -14.76 -11.64 -32.44
CA VAL A 491 -13.64 -12.33 -33.08
C VAL A 491 -13.51 -13.75 -32.58
N LEU A 492 -13.66 -13.97 -31.26
CA LEU A 492 -13.61 -15.30 -30.65
C LEU A 492 -14.65 -16.28 -31.24
N ASP A 493 -15.83 -15.79 -31.62
CA ASP A 493 -16.85 -16.67 -32.25
C ASP A 493 -16.37 -17.32 -33.56
N GLN A 494 -15.36 -16.73 -34.20
CA GLN A 494 -14.79 -17.17 -35.49
C GLN A 494 -13.51 -18.01 -35.34
N VAL A 495 -13.01 -18.17 -34.12
CA VAL A 495 -11.75 -18.90 -33.83
C VAL A 495 -12.03 -20.25 -33.19
N ALA A 496 -11.20 -21.26 -33.51
CA ALA A 496 -11.28 -22.57 -32.88
C ALA A 496 -11.16 -22.42 -31.35
N GLY A 497 -12.02 -23.11 -30.59
CA GLY A 497 -12.11 -22.97 -29.13
C GLY A 497 -12.86 -21.73 -28.64
N GLY A 498 -12.86 -20.64 -29.38
CA GLY A 498 -13.43 -19.36 -28.93
C GLY A 498 -14.94 -19.40 -28.69
N ARG A 499 -15.70 -20.16 -29.48
CA ARG A 499 -17.14 -20.37 -29.27
C ARG A 499 -17.41 -21.07 -27.91
N ALA A 500 -16.59 -22.03 -27.51
CA ALA A 500 -16.72 -22.70 -26.22
C ALA A 500 -16.49 -21.74 -25.04
N VAL A 501 -15.58 -20.76 -25.19
CA VAL A 501 -15.40 -19.67 -24.20
C VAL A 501 -16.69 -18.89 -24.02
N LEU A 502 -17.27 -18.38 -25.12
CA LEU A 502 -18.49 -17.56 -25.10
C LEU A 502 -19.69 -18.33 -24.54
N GLU A 503 -19.79 -19.63 -24.88
CA GLU A 503 -20.81 -20.53 -24.36
C GLU A 503 -20.67 -20.72 -22.84
N SER A 504 -19.46 -20.98 -22.33
CA SER A 504 -19.18 -21.14 -20.91
C SER A 504 -19.49 -19.86 -20.12
N VAL A 505 -19.19 -18.68 -20.69
CA VAL A 505 -19.57 -17.40 -20.09
C VAL A 505 -21.09 -17.26 -19.97
N ARG A 506 -21.84 -17.63 -21.05
CA ARG A 506 -23.30 -17.57 -21.07
C ARG A 506 -23.89 -18.53 -20.04
N GLN A 507 -23.44 -19.77 -20.03
CA GLN A 507 -23.92 -20.81 -19.09
C GLN A 507 -23.66 -20.38 -17.63
N ALA A 508 -22.46 -19.85 -17.31
CA ALA A 508 -22.15 -19.35 -15.97
C ALA A 508 -23.09 -18.21 -15.55
N ARG A 509 -23.33 -17.24 -16.47
CA ARG A 509 -24.25 -16.13 -16.23
C ARG A 509 -25.67 -16.61 -15.97
N ASP A 510 -26.18 -17.50 -16.82
CA ASP A 510 -27.53 -18.05 -16.70
C ASP A 510 -27.69 -18.85 -15.40
N GLU A 511 -26.67 -19.61 -14.99
CA GLU A 511 -26.72 -20.38 -13.75
C GLU A 511 -26.69 -19.50 -12.51
N VAL A 512 -25.83 -18.47 -12.48
CA VAL A 512 -25.77 -17.47 -11.40
C VAL A 512 -27.12 -16.76 -11.28
N SER A 513 -27.69 -16.31 -12.40
CA SER A 513 -28.99 -15.65 -12.44
C SER A 513 -30.12 -16.57 -12.01
N ARG A 514 -30.19 -17.79 -12.53
CA ARG A 514 -31.21 -18.77 -12.18
C ARG A 514 -31.23 -19.12 -10.70
N LYS A 515 -30.04 -19.20 -10.07
CA LYS A 515 -29.90 -19.53 -8.64
C LYS A 515 -30.00 -18.29 -7.76
N GLN A 516 -30.09 -17.09 -8.32
CA GLN A 516 -29.98 -15.82 -7.58
C GLN A 516 -28.82 -15.85 -6.58
N ALA A 517 -27.68 -16.36 -7.04
CA ALA A 517 -26.55 -16.63 -6.19
C ALA A 517 -25.90 -15.33 -5.69
N LYS A 518 -25.71 -15.22 -4.37
CA LYS A 518 -24.89 -14.17 -3.77
C LYS A 518 -23.43 -14.36 -4.18
N THR A 519 -22.62 -13.35 -3.98
CA THR A 519 -21.25 -13.28 -4.50
C THR A 519 -20.41 -14.50 -4.16
N HIS A 520 -20.34 -14.92 -2.89
CA HIS A 520 -19.55 -16.10 -2.51
C HIS A 520 -19.99 -17.36 -3.26
N ALA A 521 -21.29 -17.62 -3.33
CA ALA A 521 -21.85 -18.76 -4.07
C ALA A 521 -21.63 -18.61 -5.58
N ALA A 522 -21.81 -17.41 -6.13
CA ALA A 522 -21.58 -17.12 -7.54
C ALA A 522 -20.11 -17.36 -7.94
N LEU A 523 -19.13 -16.92 -7.12
CA LEU A 523 -17.71 -17.19 -7.33
C LEU A 523 -17.41 -18.71 -7.38
N GLN A 524 -18.04 -19.49 -6.50
CA GLN A 524 -17.91 -20.95 -6.51
C GLN A 524 -18.51 -21.59 -7.77
N LEU A 525 -19.69 -21.12 -8.22
CA LEU A 525 -20.32 -21.61 -9.45
C LEU A 525 -19.46 -21.30 -10.67
N ILE A 526 -19.00 -20.05 -10.78
CA ILE A 526 -18.12 -19.59 -11.87
C ILE A 526 -16.82 -20.38 -11.87
N GLY A 527 -16.13 -20.48 -10.72
CA GLY A 527 -14.88 -21.23 -10.61
C GLY A 527 -15.02 -22.70 -11.04
N LYS A 528 -16.14 -23.34 -10.69
CA LYS A 528 -16.44 -24.73 -11.15
C LYS A 528 -16.71 -24.79 -12.64
N GLN A 529 -17.48 -23.85 -13.21
CA GLN A 529 -17.78 -23.80 -14.65
C GLN A 529 -16.51 -23.65 -15.48
N PHE A 530 -15.55 -22.87 -14.98
CA PHE A 530 -14.25 -22.64 -15.63
C PHE A 530 -13.14 -23.59 -15.15
N GLY A 531 -13.46 -24.68 -14.45
CA GLY A 531 -12.51 -25.73 -14.08
C GLY A 531 -11.39 -25.28 -13.13
N LEU A 532 -11.59 -24.23 -12.33
CA LEU A 532 -10.58 -23.73 -11.41
C LEU A 532 -10.51 -24.60 -10.13
N ASP A 533 -9.30 -24.85 -9.62
CA ASP A 533 -9.11 -25.57 -8.35
C ASP A 533 -9.49 -24.72 -7.14
N LEU A 534 -10.76 -24.73 -6.76
CA LEU A 534 -11.29 -24.00 -5.62
C LEU A 534 -10.71 -24.44 -4.26
N ASN A 535 -9.98 -25.55 -4.20
CA ASN A 535 -9.31 -26.03 -3.00
C ASN A 535 -7.91 -25.43 -2.83
N SER A 536 -7.38 -24.74 -3.83
CA SER A 536 -6.09 -24.08 -3.70
C SER A 536 -6.11 -23.06 -2.57
N PRO A 537 -5.01 -22.90 -1.81
CA PRO A 537 -4.97 -21.95 -0.68
C PRO A 537 -5.32 -20.51 -1.08
N VAL A 538 -4.90 -20.07 -2.26
CA VAL A 538 -5.11 -18.70 -2.75
C VAL A 538 -6.57 -18.47 -3.15
N LEU A 539 -7.21 -19.43 -3.84
CA LEU A 539 -8.63 -19.31 -4.17
C LEU A 539 -9.52 -19.41 -2.93
N ARG A 540 -9.17 -20.24 -1.94
CA ARG A 540 -9.87 -20.26 -0.66
C ARG A 540 -9.77 -18.91 0.08
N ALA A 541 -8.60 -18.25 0.03
CA ALA A 541 -8.45 -16.91 0.60
C ALA A 541 -9.34 -15.88 -0.10
N ALA A 542 -9.41 -15.90 -1.44
CA ALA A 542 -10.29 -15.03 -2.22
C ALA A 542 -11.78 -15.30 -1.94
N LEU A 543 -12.19 -16.57 -1.86
CA LEU A 543 -13.56 -16.96 -1.53
C LEU A 543 -13.95 -16.56 -0.10
N LYS A 544 -13.03 -16.73 0.86
CA LYS A 544 -13.23 -16.26 2.22
C LYS A 544 -13.43 -14.75 2.27
N PHE A 545 -12.59 -14.01 1.57
CA PHE A 545 -12.69 -12.55 1.49
C PHE A 545 -14.06 -12.12 0.94
N ALA A 546 -14.58 -12.79 -0.10
CA ALA A 546 -15.91 -12.52 -0.61
C ALA A 546 -17.01 -12.85 0.42
N SER A 547 -16.88 -13.96 1.15
CA SER A 547 -17.82 -14.33 2.22
C SER A 547 -17.78 -13.33 3.38
N ASP A 548 -16.63 -12.77 3.71
CA ASP A 548 -16.52 -11.78 4.78
C ASP A 548 -17.04 -10.41 4.30
N TRP A 549 -16.86 -10.06 3.02
CA TRP A 549 -17.46 -8.88 2.42
C TRP A 549 -19.00 -8.91 2.45
N GLU A 550 -19.64 -10.03 2.19
CA GLU A 550 -21.11 -10.17 2.27
C GLU A 550 -21.70 -9.85 3.64
N LYS A 551 -20.88 -9.87 4.69
CA LYS A 551 -21.29 -9.58 6.09
C LYS A 551 -21.08 -8.13 6.48
N LYS A 552 -20.42 -7.32 5.62
CA LYS A 552 -20.15 -5.92 5.93
C LYS A 552 -21.43 -5.10 6.02
N PRO A 553 -21.49 -4.11 6.93
CA PRO A 553 -22.71 -3.33 7.14
C PRO A 553 -23.09 -2.44 5.94
N THR A 554 -22.16 -2.16 5.04
CA THR A 554 -22.36 -1.33 3.84
C THR A 554 -22.68 -2.13 2.59
N THR A 555 -22.78 -3.45 2.67
CA THR A 555 -23.09 -4.33 1.53
C THR A 555 -24.60 -4.52 1.43
N GLU A 556 -25.19 -4.09 0.32
CA GLU A 556 -26.64 -4.04 0.10
C GLU A 556 -27.16 -5.26 -0.67
N THR A 557 -26.84 -5.38 -1.96
CA THR A 557 -27.37 -6.41 -2.86
C THR A 557 -26.66 -7.74 -2.75
N LYS A 558 -25.39 -7.70 -2.45
CA LYS A 558 -24.47 -8.87 -2.36
C LYS A 558 -24.35 -9.62 -3.68
N ASP A 559 -24.60 -8.93 -4.79
CA ASP A 559 -24.44 -9.47 -6.13
C ASP A 559 -23.03 -9.23 -6.71
N LEU A 560 -22.77 -9.81 -7.89
CA LEU A 560 -21.46 -9.66 -8.55
C LEU A 560 -21.18 -8.24 -9.03
N GLY A 561 -22.21 -7.43 -9.34
CA GLY A 561 -22.03 -6.06 -9.79
C GLY A 561 -21.48 -5.20 -8.64
N GLU A 562 -22.13 -5.24 -7.46
CA GLU A 562 -21.68 -4.55 -6.26
C GLU A 562 -20.28 -5.04 -5.81
N TRP A 563 -20.02 -6.35 -5.96
CA TRP A 563 -18.72 -6.93 -5.66
C TRP A 563 -17.60 -6.38 -6.54
N ILE A 564 -17.81 -6.31 -7.85
CA ILE A 564 -16.79 -5.77 -8.79
C ILE A 564 -16.55 -4.29 -8.50
N GLU A 565 -17.59 -3.51 -8.25
CA GLU A 565 -17.45 -2.11 -7.87
C GLU A 565 -16.63 -1.98 -6.58
N TYR A 566 -16.98 -2.77 -5.56
CA TYR A 566 -16.23 -2.82 -4.30
C TYR A 566 -14.76 -3.19 -4.53
N LEU A 567 -14.47 -4.23 -5.32
CA LEU A 567 -13.09 -4.64 -5.61
C LEU A 567 -12.27 -3.55 -6.30
N ASN A 568 -12.88 -2.79 -7.19
CA ASN A 568 -12.21 -1.68 -7.88
C ASN A 568 -11.82 -0.59 -6.88
N TYR A 569 -12.74 -0.16 -6.02
CA TYR A 569 -12.44 0.81 -4.96
C TYR A 569 -11.49 0.24 -3.91
N PHE A 570 -11.62 -1.03 -3.56
CA PHE A 570 -10.73 -1.69 -2.60
C PHE A 570 -9.28 -1.70 -3.09
N ARG A 571 -9.07 -1.96 -4.39
CA ARG A 571 -7.74 -1.87 -5.03
C ARG A 571 -7.25 -0.43 -5.10
N GLU A 572 -8.10 0.52 -5.46
CA GLU A 572 -7.77 1.97 -5.46
C GLU A 572 -7.32 2.43 -4.07
N ALA A 573 -7.99 1.94 -3.01
CA ALA A 573 -7.63 2.17 -1.62
C ALA A 573 -6.34 1.46 -1.17
N GLY A 574 -5.70 0.66 -2.03
CA GLY A 574 -4.53 -0.16 -1.66
C GLY A 574 -4.88 -1.35 -0.78
N GLY A 575 -6.09 -1.89 -0.94
CA GLY A 575 -6.54 -3.09 -0.22
C GLY A 575 -5.77 -4.34 -0.64
N VAL A 576 -5.62 -5.27 0.29
CA VAL A 576 -4.89 -6.54 0.15
C VAL A 576 -5.80 -7.69 0.55
N ILE A 577 -5.84 -8.74 -0.26
CA ILE A 577 -6.49 -10.01 0.10
C ILE A 577 -5.41 -10.94 0.68
N PRO A 578 -5.31 -11.07 2.02
CA PRO A 578 -4.17 -11.74 2.62
C PRO A 578 -4.27 -13.27 2.55
N LEU A 579 -3.16 -13.91 2.17
CA LEU A 579 -2.95 -15.33 2.43
C LEU A 579 -2.45 -15.47 3.88
N THR A 580 -3.19 -16.19 4.70
CA THR A 580 -2.77 -16.46 6.09
C THR A 580 -1.81 -17.64 6.08
N SER A 581 -0.55 -17.41 6.44
CA SER A 581 0.44 -18.47 6.68
C SER A 581 0.16 -19.20 8.00
N LYS A 582 0.53 -20.47 8.09
CA LYS A 582 0.45 -21.21 9.36
C LYS A 582 1.74 -20.98 10.17
N ASP A 583 1.61 -20.74 11.46
CA ASP A 583 2.77 -20.47 12.33
C ASP A 583 3.78 -21.64 12.41
N ASP A 584 3.32 -22.87 12.23
CA ASP A 584 4.17 -24.08 12.25
C ASP A 584 4.68 -24.50 10.86
N GLU A 585 4.57 -23.63 9.87
CA GLU A 585 5.03 -23.92 8.51
C GLU A 585 6.56 -24.00 8.48
N GLU A 586 7.11 -25.11 7.94
CA GLU A 586 8.55 -25.34 7.83
C GLU A 586 9.11 -24.55 6.63
N ALA A 587 9.22 -23.24 6.79
CA ALA A 587 9.58 -22.29 5.75
C ALA A 587 10.30 -21.05 6.29
N VAL A 588 11.21 -20.46 5.50
CA VAL A 588 11.81 -19.14 5.77
C VAL A 588 10.71 -18.09 5.77
N ARG A 589 10.60 -17.32 6.85
CA ARG A 589 9.52 -16.32 7.00
C ARG A 589 9.94 -14.93 6.51
N LEU A 590 9.24 -14.43 5.50
CA LEU A 590 9.44 -13.09 4.94
C LEU A 590 8.32 -12.16 5.40
N MET A 591 8.69 -11.04 6.07
CA MET A 591 7.69 -10.09 6.58
C MET A 591 8.24 -8.68 6.72
N THR A 592 7.34 -7.72 6.90
CA THR A 592 7.75 -6.36 7.23
C THR A 592 8.31 -6.29 8.65
N ALA A 593 9.19 -5.31 8.90
CA ALA A 593 9.70 -5.04 10.26
C ALA A 593 8.56 -4.77 11.26
N HIS A 594 7.46 -4.16 10.83
CA HIS A 594 6.26 -3.98 11.66
C HIS A 594 5.57 -5.32 11.97
N GLY A 595 5.40 -6.17 10.97
CA GLY A 595 4.79 -7.50 11.14
C GLY A 595 5.61 -8.44 12.03
N ALA A 596 6.93 -8.20 12.13
CA ALA A 596 7.81 -8.98 12.99
C ALA A 596 7.69 -8.63 14.48
N LYS A 597 6.95 -7.58 14.87
CA LYS A 597 6.74 -7.23 16.27
C LYS A 597 6.04 -8.38 16.99
N GLY A 598 6.55 -8.76 18.17
CA GLY A 598 6.06 -9.93 18.92
C GLY A 598 6.74 -11.26 18.56
N LEU A 599 7.25 -11.42 17.34
CA LEU A 599 7.90 -12.63 16.86
C LEU A 599 9.39 -12.68 17.23
N GLU A 600 10.01 -13.86 17.06
CA GLU A 600 11.44 -14.07 17.29
C GLU A 600 11.97 -15.22 16.43
N PHE A 601 13.19 -15.06 15.91
CA PHE A 601 13.85 -16.01 15.02
C PHE A 601 15.27 -16.31 15.50
N ALA A 602 15.78 -17.51 15.25
CA ALA A 602 17.19 -17.81 15.54
C ALA A 602 18.12 -16.92 14.69
N HIS A 603 17.78 -16.76 13.42
CA HIS A 603 18.58 -16.04 12.43
C HIS A 603 17.73 -14.96 11.74
N VAL A 604 18.18 -13.69 11.78
CA VAL A 604 17.45 -12.57 11.17
C VAL A 604 18.29 -11.89 10.10
N PHE A 605 17.64 -11.61 8.98
CA PHE A 605 18.18 -10.86 7.84
C PHE A 605 17.36 -9.59 7.65
N ILE A 606 18.01 -8.42 7.76
CA ILE A 606 17.36 -7.11 7.54
C ILE A 606 17.78 -6.60 6.17
N LEU A 607 16.81 -6.44 5.26
CA LEU A 607 17.04 -6.00 3.89
C LEU A 607 17.02 -4.48 3.77
N ARG A 608 17.78 -3.96 2.80
CA ARG A 608 17.75 -2.55 2.38
C ARG A 608 17.92 -1.55 3.53
N ALA A 609 18.82 -1.80 4.47
CA ALA A 609 19.19 -0.85 5.51
C ALA A 609 19.95 0.35 4.92
N THR A 610 19.26 1.10 4.07
CA THR A 610 19.78 2.22 3.27
C THR A 610 18.84 3.41 3.45
N SER A 611 19.39 4.61 3.58
CA SER A 611 18.62 5.85 3.68
C SER A 611 17.60 5.98 2.53
N GLY A 612 16.35 6.28 2.86
CA GLY A 612 15.23 6.32 1.93
C GLY A 612 14.51 4.98 1.69
N SER A 613 15.12 3.86 2.15
CA SER A 613 14.48 2.53 2.12
C SER A 613 14.18 2.01 3.52
N PHE A 614 15.19 1.86 4.37
CA PHE A 614 15.06 1.59 5.79
C PHE A 614 16.21 2.29 6.54
N PRO A 615 16.01 3.45 7.17
CA PRO A 615 14.74 4.18 7.38
C PRO A 615 14.12 4.70 6.09
N ALA A 616 12.78 4.69 6.05
CA ALA A 616 12.01 5.29 4.97
C ALA A 616 12.00 6.83 5.09
N SER A 617 11.79 7.52 3.96
CA SER A 617 11.71 8.98 3.97
C SER A 617 10.35 9.45 4.50
N TYR A 618 10.38 10.51 5.31
CA TYR A 618 9.16 11.19 5.77
C TYR A 618 8.40 11.78 4.58
N ARG A 619 7.09 11.60 4.58
CA ARG A 619 6.18 12.19 3.60
C ARG A 619 5.20 13.10 4.33
N GLU A 620 5.12 14.33 3.88
CA GLU A 620 4.13 15.28 4.36
C GLU A 620 2.73 14.90 3.87
N THR A 621 1.73 15.10 4.74
CA THR A 621 0.32 14.82 4.42
C THR A 621 -0.36 16.05 3.84
N LEU A 622 -1.38 15.85 2.99
CA LEU A 622 -2.20 16.95 2.45
C LEU A 622 -3.11 17.56 3.52
N VAL A 623 -3.55 16.74 4.49
CA VAL A 623 -4.39 17.14 5.62
C VAL A 623 -3.59 16.96 6.90
N GLU A 624 -3.20 18.06 7.52
CA GLU A 624 -2.40 18.05 8.75
C GLU A 624 -3.29 18.14 9.98
N PHE A 625 -2.97 17.32 11.01
CA PHE A 625 -3.62 17.44 12.31
C PHE A 625 -2.93 18.56 13.14
N PRO A 626 -3.68 19.61 13.58
CA PRO A 626 -3.11 20.75 14.27
C PRO A 626 -2.47 20.38 15.61
N ARG A 627 -1.26 20.91 15.86
CA ARG A 627 -0.54 20.66 17.12
C ARG A 627 -1.29 21.18 18.35
N GLU A 628 -2.01 22.27 18.20
CA GLU A 628 -2.76 22.91 19.26
C GLU A 628 -3.95 22.08 19.76
N LEU A 629 -4.41 21.14 18.95
CA LEU A 629 -5.47 20.20 19.31
C LEU A 629 -4.96 18.93 20.00
N ARG A 630 -3.64 18.72 20.02
CA ARG A 630 -3.03 17.66 20.83
C ARG A 630 -3.07 18.04 22.30
N ASP A 631 -3.17 17.04 23.16
CA ASP A 631 -2.99 17.28 24.59
C ASP A 631 -1.64 17.97 24.83
N PRO A 632 -1.58 19.11 25.57
CA PRO A 632 -0.35 19.86 25.77
C PRO A 632 0.79 19.00 26.37
N ASP A 633 0.44 17.99 27.14
CA ASP A 633 1.41 17.11 27.79
C ASP A 633 1.80 15.91 26.92
N SER A 634 0.99 15.56 25.92
CA SER A 634 1.35 14.59 24.90
C SER A 634 2.16 15.24 23.76
N ALA A 635 2.12 16.55 23.64
CA ALA A 635 2.76 17.31 22.57
C ALA A 635 4.28 17.37 22.80
N SER A 636 5.05 16.55 22.08
CA SER A 636 6.49 16.77 21.96
C SER A 636 6.76 18.13 21.28
N ALA A 637 7.77 18.85 21.76
CA ALA A 637 8.25 20.08 21.10
C ALA A 637 8.85 19.79 19.70
N SER A 638 9.11 18.52 19.37
CA SER A 638 9.68 18.09 18.08
C SER A 638 8.64 18.17 16.95
N ASP A 639 9.10 18.46 15.75
CA ASP A 639 8.29 18.41 14.53
C ASP A 639 7.94 16.97 14.12
N ASP A 640 6.94 16.83 13.24
CA ASP A 640 6.46 15.51 12.82
C ASP A 640 7.50 14.69 12.07
N LYS A 641 8.39 15.34 11.33
CA LYS A 641 9.52 14.68 10.67
C LYS A 641 10.49 14.09 11.69
N THR A 642 10.88 14.86 12.69
CA THR A 642 11.76 14.39 13.78
C THR A 642 11.13 13.22 14.52
N LEU A 643 9.84 13.28 14.82
CA LEU A 643 9.11 12.19 15.48
C LEU A 643 9.06 10.94 14.59
N TYR A 644 8.88 11.12 13.28
CA TYR A 644 8.92 10.03 12.30
C TYR A 644 10.31 9.38 12.23
N ASP A 645 11.38 10.18 12.17
CA ASP A 645 12.75 9.67 12.13
C ASP A 645 13.10 8.87 13.41
N GLN A 646 12.58 9.32 14.57
CA GLN A 646 12.69 8.58 15.82
C GLN A 646 11.92 7.27 15.81
N GLU A 647 10.75 7.23 15.19
CA GLU A 647 9.95 6.01 15.03
C GLU A 647 10.63 5.00 14.09
N GLU A 648 11.14 5.45 12.95
CA GLU A 648 11.92 4.59 12.03
C GLU A 648 13.15 3.97 12.72
N ARG A 649 13.81 4.72 13.62
CA ARG A 649 14.91 4.21 14.42
C ARG A 649 14.45 3.15 15.44
N ARG A 650 13.30 3.34 16.09
CA ARG A 650 12.67 2.32 16.95
C ARG A 650 12.27 1.08 16.15
N LEU A 651 11.73 1.28 14.95
CA LEU A 651 11.38 0.16 14.07
C LEU A 651 12.60 -0.69 13.68
N PHE A 652 13.71 -0.03 13.41
CA PHE A 652 14.97 -0.72 13.13
C PHE A 652 15.49 -1.48 14.36
N TYR A 653 15.41 -0.88 15.55
CA TYR A 653 15.69 -1.55 16.83
C TYR A 653 14.79 -2.78 17.05
N VAL A 654 13.49 -2.66 16.76
CA VAL A 654 12.56 -3.79 16.82
C VAL A 654 13.01 -4.91 15.90
N ALA A 655 13.34 -4.60 14.64
CA ALA A 655 13.81 -5.60 13.68
C ALA A 655 15.08 -6.32 14.16
N MET A 656 16.07 -5.57 14.68
CA MET A 656 17.30 -6.15 15.22
C MET A 656 17.04 -7.09 16.41
N THR A 657 16.15 -6.68 17.32
CA THR A 657 15.83 -7.45 18.55
C THR A 657 14.91 -8.64 18.32
N ARG A 658 14.54 -8.94 17.06
CA ARG A 658 13.87 -10.22 16.71
C ARG A 658 14.86 -11.39 16.68
N ALA A 659 16.15 -11.12 16.51
CA ALA A 659 17.21 -12.13 16.43
C ALA A 659 17.56 -12.74 17.79
N LYS A 660 17.70 -14.07 17.84
CA LYS A 660 18.20 -14.81 19.00
C LYS A 660 19.70 -15.02 18.93
N ASP A 661 20.20 -15.59 17.82
CA ASP A 661 21.54 -16.12 17.69
C ASP A 661 22.40 -15.35 16.68
N SER A 662 21.89 -15.03 15.48
CA SER A 662 22.61 -14.24 14.48
C SER A 662 21.77 -13.15 13.84
N LEU A 663 22.42 -12.05 13.46
CA LEU A 663 21.83 -10.90 12.83
C LEU A 663 22.69 -10.45 11.64
N HIS A 664 22.07 -10.37 10.47
CA HIS A 664 22.67 -9.92 9.20
C HIS A 664 21.93 -8.70 8.69
N ILE A 665 22.64 -7.59 8.47
CA ILE A 665 22.07 -6.30 8.05
C ILE A 665 22.64 -5.94 6.69
N TYR A 666 21.80 -5.79 5.67
CA TYR A 666 22.19 -5.48 4.30
C TYR A 666 21.94 -4.02 3.97
N GLY A 667 22.98 -3.33 3.45
CA GLY A 667 22.87 -1.93 3.05
C GLY A 667 23.65 -1.61 1.78
N LYS A 668 23.10 -0.68 0.96
CA LYS A 668 23.76 -0.23 -0.26
C LYS A 668 25.03 0.55 0.05
N GLN A 669 26.11 0.26 -0.66
CA GLN A 669 27.38 0.98 -0.56
C GLN A 669 27.22 2.48 -0.83
N GLY A 670 28.03 3.28 -0.18
CA GLY A 670 28.17 4.72 -0.42
C GLY A 670 28.69 5.03 -1.83
N ILE A 671 28.40 6.21 -2.30
CA ILE A 671 28.86 6.73 -3.59
C ILE A 671 30.24 7.36 -3.42
N GLY A 672 31.14 7.21 -4.41
CA GLY A 672 32.47 7.79 -4.37
C GLY A 672 33.52 6.95 -3.64
N ARG A 673 34.47 7.58 -2.96
CA ARG A 673 35.60 6.91 -2.26
C ARG A 673 35.15 6.21 -0.98
N ASP A 674 34.20 6.78 -0.26
CA ASP A 674 33.66 6.18 0.96
C ASP A 674 32.53 5.18 0.61
N LYS A 675 32.83 3.90 0.70
CA LYS A 675 31.92 2.81 0.42
C LYS A 675 31.03 2.41 1.61
N THR A 676 31.17 3.07 2.75
CA THR A 676 30.34 2.79 3.94
C THR A 676 28.86 3.11 3.64
N PRO A 677 27.93 2.18 3.87
CA PRO A 677 26.51 2.43 3.72
C PRO A 677 26.05 3.66 4.53
N ALA A 678 25.09 4.40 3.99
CA ALA A 678 24.53 5.59 4.66
C ALA A 678 23.47 5.22 5.73
N GLY A 679 23.01 6.22 6.48
CA GLY A 679 21.93 6.08 7.46
C GLY A 679 22.33 5.29 8.70
N LEU A 680 21.38 4.51 9.25
CA LEU A 680 21.56 3.77 10.52
C LEU A 680 22.72 2.77 10.46
N MET A 681 22.96 2.19 9.30
CA MET A 681 24.05 1.24 9.11
C MET A 681 25.43 1.90 9.28
N ARG A 682 25.60 3.15 8.79
CA ARG A 682 26.81 3.94 9.02
C ARG A 682 27.05 4.20 10.51
N GLU A 683 25.99 4.50 11.24
CA GLU A 683 26.08 4.74 12.69
C GLU A 683 26.58 3.53 13.45
N ILE A 684 26.21 2.32 13.03
CA ILE A 684 26.66 1.07 13.62
C ILE A 684 28.12 0.78 13.23
N ILE A 685 28.45 0.86 11.95
CA ILE A 685 29.78 0.52 11.41
C ILE A 685 30.85 1.47 11.93
N CYS A 686 30.57 2.76 12.00
CA CYS A 686 31.52 3.78 12.42
C CYS A 686 31.61 3.95 13.94
N ASN A 687 30.87 3.16 14.74
CA ASN A 687 30.92 3.24 16.20
C ASN A 687 32.07 2.37 16.76
N PRO A 688 33.15 2.98 17.31
CA PRO A 688 34.29 2.21 17.81
C PRO A 688 33.93 1.24 18.94
N ALA A 689 32.93 1.56 19.78
CA ALA A 689 32.50 0.71 20.88
C ALA A 689 31.85 -0.60 20.42
N LEU A 690 31.43 -0.70 19.16
CA LEU A 690 30.79 -1.88 18.58
C LEU A 690 31.78 -2.82 17.87
N GLN A 691 33.02 -2.42 17.68
CA GLN A 691 34.02 -3.23 16.97
C GLN A 691 34.17 -4.68 17.50
N PRO A 692 34.08 -4.95 18.80
CA PRO A 692 34.14 -6.33 19.30
C PRO A 692 32.92 -7.19 18.94
N TRP A 693 31.80 -6.53 18.56
CA TRP A 693 30.49 -7.15 18.39
C TRP A 693 29.99 -7.12 16.94
N LEU A 694 30.73 -6.47 16.04
CA LEU A 694 30.34 -6.19 14.67
C LEU A 694 31.38 -6.66 13.65
N ARG A 695 30.94 -7.26 12.58
CA ARG A 695 31.77 -7.59 11.41
C ARG A 695 31.19 -6.93 10.16
N ALA A 696 31.95 -6.01 9.55
CA ALA A 696 31.58 -5.42 8.28
C ALA A 696 32.22 -6.22 7.11
N ARG A 697 31.43 -6.54 6.08
CA ARG A 697 31.91 -7.20 4.87
C ARG A 697 31.09 -6.82 3.64
N PRO A 698 31.62 -6.96 2.42
CA PRO A 698 30.79 -6.89 1.21
C PRO A 698 29.91 -8.13 1.08
N ALA A 699 28.79 -7.97 0.36
CA ALA A 699 28.01 -9.09 -0.13
C ALA A 699 28.85 -9.91 -1.13
N LEU A 700 28.80 -11.22 -1.05
CA LEU A 700 29.48 -12.07 -1.99
C LEU A 700 28.61 -12.19 -3.25
N PRO A 701 29.15 -11.96 -4.46
CA PRO A 701 28.42 -12.21 -5.69
C PRO A 701 28.08 -13.71 -5.76
N SER A 702 26.97 -14.04 -6.41
CA SER A 702 26.73 -15.42 -6.81
C SER A 702 27.95 -15.86 -7.64
N GLN A 703 28.60 -16.95 -7.28
CA GLN A 703 29.47 -17.62 -8.23
C GLN A 703 28.54 -18.14 -9.32
N PRO A 704 28.74 -17.76 -10.59
CA PRO A 704 28.14 -18.51 -11.66
C PRO A 704 28.77 -19.91 -11.58
N GLU A 705 28.10 -20.85 -10.93
CA GLU A 705 28.31 -22.22 -11.34
C GLU A 705 27.94 -22.22 -12.81
N LEU A 706 28.87 -22.74 -13.63
CA LEU A 706 28.64 -23.14 -15.01
C LEU A 706 27.60 -24.28 -15.00
N ILE A 707 26.40 -23.97 -14.57
CA ILE A 707 25.22 -24.71 -14.90
C ILE A 707 24.91 -24.23 -16.31
N GLU A 708 25.22 -25.10 -17.31
CA GLU A 708 24.63 -24.96 -18.62
C GLU A 708 23.21 -24.47 -18.44
N ILE A 709 22.90 -23.36 -19.10
CA ILE A 709 21.54 -22.89 -19.31
C ILE A 709 20.87 -23.98 -20.17
N ALA A 710 20.61 -25.14 -19.57
CA ALA A 710 19.56 -26.03 -20.05
C ALA A 710 18.28 -25.19 -19.88
N ALA A 711 17.75 -24.77 -21.01
CA ALA A 711 16.61 -23.94 -21.19
C ALA A 711 15.60 -24.12 -20.01
N ALA A 712 15.37 -23.06 -19.25
CA ALA A 712 14.23 -22.92 -18.37
C ALA A 712 12.94 -22.82 -19.22
N ALA A 713 12.76 -23.75 -20.14
CA ALA A 713 11.60 -23.88 -21.02
C ALA A 713 10.57 -24.89 -20.48
N ASP A 714 10.80 -25.52 -19.32
CA ASP A 714 9.93 -26.57 -18.79
C ASP A 714 9.44 -26.34 -17.36
N ALA A 715 9.36 -25.10 -16.88
CA ALA A 715 8.51 -24.74 -15.77
C ALA A 715 7.11 -24.33 -16.29
N ALA A 716 6.55 -25.11 -17.23
CA ALA A 716 5.15 -25.04 -17.57
C ALA A 716 4.35 -25.36 -16.31
N HIS A 717 3.58 -24.41 -15.80
CA HIS A 717 2.52 -24.66 -14.83
C HIS A 717 1.47 -25.53 -15.55
N PRO A 718 1.31 -26.81 -15.25
CA PRO A 718 0.44 -27.69 -16.02
C PRO A 718 -1.06 -27.44 -15.83
N GLU A 719 -1.46 -26.47 -15.04
CA GLU A 719 -2.85 -26.20 -14.66
C GLU A 719 -3.29 -24.72 -14.72
N GLY A 720 -2.46 -23.79 -15.18
CA GLY A 720 -2.76 -22.36 -15.25
C GLY A 720 -3.05 -21.85 -16.68
N SER A 721 -3.42 -20.57 -16.81
CA SER A 721 -3.62 -19.90 -18.09
C SER A 721 -2.39 -20.00 -18.99
N ARG A 722 -2.59 -20.33 -20.27
CA ARG A 722 -1.56 -20.33 -21.34
C ARG A 722 -1.15 -18.91 -21.78
N LEU A 723 -1.49 -17.90 -20.99
CA LEU A 723 -1.26 -16.50 -21.32
C LEU A 723 0.22 -16.19 -21.58
N ALA A 724 1.13 -16.76 -20.78
CA ALA A 724 2.57 -16.59 -20.99
C ALA A 724 3.04 -17.09 -22.36
N GLU A 725 2.51 -18.24 -22.80
CA GLU A 725 2.77 -18.80 -24.14
C GLU A 725 2.27 -17.87 -25.25
N TRP A 726 1.05 -17.31 -25.08
CA TRP A 726 0.48 -16.37 -26.04
C TRP A 726 1.31 -15.08 -26.16
N LEU A 727 1.82 -14.58 -25.03
CA LEU A 727 2.64 -13.37 -25.01
C LEU A 727 4.06 -13.61 -25.55
N ALA A 728 4.56 -14.86 -25.49
CA ALA A 728 5.85 -15.25 -26.04
C ALA A 728 5.86 -15.43 -27.56
N LEU A 729 4.70 -15.41 -28.21
CA LEU A 729 4.63 -15.52 -29.68
C LEU A 729 5.46 -14.44 -30.36
N PRO A 730 6.19 -14.79 -31.48
CA PRO A 730 6.95 -13.83 -32.25
C PRO A 730 6.08 -12.64 -32.70
N ALA A 731 6.67 -11.44 -32.80
CA ALA A 731 5.98 -10.28 -33.31
C ALA A 731 5.43 -10.48 -34.73
N ILE A 732 4.29 -9.88 -35.01
CA ILE A 732 3.72 -9.90 -36.36
C ILE A 732 4.56 -8.97 -37.27
N GLU A 733 4.88 -9.41 -38.50
CA GLU A 733 5.55 -8.57 -39.49
C GLU A 733 4.79 -7.27 -39.76
N GLY A 734 5.52 -6.16 -39.81
CA GLY A 734 4.99 -4.84 -40.11
C GLY A 734 4.25 -4.16 -38.93
N LEU A 735 4.44 -4.63 -37.70
CA LEU A 735 3.90 -3.96 -36.48
C LEU A 735 4.51 -2.58 -36.26
N ASP A 736 5.75 -2.37 -36.75
CA ASP A 736 6.50 -1.11 -36.75
C ASP A 736 6.20 -0.22 -37.96
N ALA A 737 5.37 -0.69 -38.90
CA ALA A 737 5.16 -0.04 -40.19
C ALA A 737 4.57 1.38 -40.08
N ARG A 738 3.87 1.71 -38.97
CA ARG A 738 3.26 3.02 -38.75
C ARG A 738 3.24 3.34 -37.24
N LEU A 739 4.09 4.26 -36.80
CA LEU A 739 4.18 4.72 -35.42
C LEU A 739 3.50 6.08 -35.22
N SER A 740 3.12 6.42 -33.99
CA SER A 740 2.74 7.75 -33.54
C SER A 740 3.60 8.15 -32.36
N ALA A 741 3.64 9.43 -31.99
CA ALA A 741 4.33 9.89 -30.80
C ALA A 741 3.93 9.07 -29.56
N SER A 742 2.63 8.89 -29.34
CA SER A 742 2.13 8.09 -28.21
C SER A 742 2.48 6.59 -28.30
N ALA A 743 2.65 6.05 -29.51
CA ALA A 743 3.07 4.67 -29.69
C ALA A 743 4.55 4.48 -29.29
N VAL A 744 5.41 5.41 -29.67
CA VAL A 744 6.83 5.43 -29.27
C VAL A 744 6.93 5.55 -27.75
N GLU A 745 6.27 6.52 -27.14
CA GLU A 745 6.27 6.72 -25.69
C GLU A 745 5.69 5.50 -24.93
N THR A 746 4.66 4.84 -25.47
CA THR A 746 4.10 3.62 -24.87
C THR A 746 5.11 2.49 -24.88
N TYR A 747 5.82 2.29 -25.99
CA TYR A 747 6.85 1.26 -26.11
C TYR A 747 8.04 1.54 -25.16
N GLU A 748 8.52 2.78 -25.12
CA GLU A 748 9.57 3.20 -24.19
C GLU A 748 9.18 2.98 -22.73
N THR A 749 7.92 3.26 -22.40
CA THR A 749 7.38 3.05 -21.03
C THR A 749 7.28 1.57 -20.71
N CYS A 750 6.67 0.76 -21.58
CA CYS A 750 6.54 -0.68 -21.43
C CYS A 750 6.27 -1.34 -22.80
N PRO A 751 7.24 -2.07 -23.38
CA PRO A 751 7.07 -2.78 -24.64
C PRO A 751 5.89 -3.77 -24.65
N LEU A 752 5.66 -4.48 -23.55
CA LEU A 752 4.52 -5.40 -23.43
C LEU A 752 3.16 -4.67 -23.50
N GLN A 753 3.05 -3.48 -22.93
CA GLN A 753 1.84 -2.64 -23.04
C GLN A 753 1.57 -2.27 -24.50
N PHE A 754 2.61 -1.94 -25.26
CA PHE A 754 2.51 -1.69 -26.69
C PHE A 754 2.02 -2.93 -27.45
N LYS A 755 2.54 -4.13 -27.11
CA LYS A 755 2.10 -5.41 -27.71
C LYS A 755 0.60 -5.65 -27.50
N PHE A 756 0.07 -5.46 -26.29
CA PHE A 756 -1.37 -5.58 -26.03
C PHE A 756 -2.20 -4.64 -26.89
N GLN A 757 -1.78 -3.38 -27.02
CA GLN A 757 -2.56 -2.38 -27.76
C GLN A 757 -2.48 -2.52 -29.28
N ARG A 758 -1.31 -2.84 -29.81
CA ARG A 758 -1.06 -2.80 -31.25
C ARG A 758 -1.17 -4.14 -31.93
N GLU A 759 -0.68 -5.21 -31.30
CA GLU A 759 -0.75 -6.56 -31.85
C GLU A 759 -2.07 -7.24 -31.51
N TRP A 760 -2.44 -7.27 -30.21
CA TRP A 760 -3.65 -7.91 -29.73
C TRP A 760 -4.89 -7.04 -29.81
N LYS A 761 -4.76 -5.76 -30.20
CA LYS A 761 -5.87 -4.80 -30.35
C LYS A 761 -6.79 -4.69 -29.14
N LEU A 762 -6.30 -5.03 -27.97
CA LEU A 762 -7.08 -4.94 -26.73
C LEU A 762 -7.38 -3.46 -26.43
N SER A 763 -8.64 -3.17 -26.20
CA SER A 763 -9.10 -1.82 -25.90
C SER A 763 -8.57 -1.36 -24.53
N ARG A 764 -8.12 -0.10 -24.47
CA ARG A 764 -7.96 0.56 -23.18
C ARG A 764 -9.34 0.86 -22.60
N GLN A 765 -9.54 0.64 -21.32
CA GLN A 765 -10.58 1.38 -20.62
C GLN A 765 -10.29 2.88 -20.80
N VAL A 766 -11.22 3.58 -21.42
CA VAL A 766 -11.05 5.02 -21.70
C VAL A 766 -11.23 5.77 -20.39
N HIS A 767 -10.13 6.26 -19.82
CA HIS A 767 -10.18 7.05 -18.59
C HIS A 767 -10.97 8.34 -18.81
N ALA A 768 -11.76 8.77 -17.83
CA ALA A 768 -12.55 10.00 -17.87
C ALA A 768 -11.71 11.24 -18.24
N ALA A 769 -10.42 11.30 -17.83
CA ALA A 769 -9.51 12.35 -18.23
C ALA A 769 -9.26 12.42 -19.74
N MET A 770 -9.22 11.27 -20.44
CA MET A 770 -9.05 11.23 -21.89
C MET A 770 -10.33 11.68 -22.61
N GLN A 771 -11.50 11.28 -22.08
CA GLN A 771 -12.81 11.71 -22.61
C GLN A 771 -12.97 13.22 -22.45
N PHE A 772 -12.65 13.76 -21.29
CA PHE A 772 -12.61 15.20 -21.03
C PHE A 772 -11.66 15.94 -21.98
N GLY A 773 -10.43 15.43 -22.15
CA GLY A 773 -9.47 16.01 -23.10
C GLY A 773 -10.03 16.05 -24.52
N ALA A 774 -10.60 14.95 -24.99
CA ALA A 774 -11.20 14.87 -26.34
C ALA A 774 -12.36 15.86 -26.52
N THR A 775 -13.22 16.03 -25.51
CA THR A 775 -14.28 17.05 -25.49
C THR A 775 -13.69 18.46 -25.63
N MET A 776 -12.69 18.84 -24.85
CA MET A 776 -12.06 20.15 -24.95
C MET A 776 -11.42 20.39 -26.30
N HIS A 777 -10.70 19.41 -26.86
CA HIS A 777 -10.13 19.53 -28.22
C HIS A 777 -11.21 19.75 -29.29
N ARG A 778 -12.37 19.06 -29.23
CA ARG A 778 -13.47 19.28 -30.17
C ARG A 778 -14.06 20.69 -30.07
N VAL A 779 -14.20 21.23 -28.86
CA VAL A 779 -14.69 22.60 -28.64
C VAL A 779 -13.69 23.62 -29.20
N LEU A 780 -12.40 23.48 -28.91
CA LEU A 780 -11.36 24.37 -29.37
C LEU A 780 -11.20 24.30 -30.90
N ARG A 781 -11.28 23.14 -31.49
CA ARG A 781 -11.33 22.95 -32.94
C ARG A 781 -12.51 23.74 -33.53
N THR A 782 -13.72 23.55 -33.00
CA THR A 782 -14.92 24.24 -33.48
C THR A 782 -14.79 25.75 -33.40
N TYR A 783 -14.15 26.28 -32.35
CA TYR A 783 -13.83 27.69 -32.23
C TYR A 783 -12.89 28.16 -33.36
N TYR A 784 -11.75 27.51 -33.56
CA TYR A 784 -10.74 27.94 -34.54
C TYR A 784 -11.18 27.67 -35.98
N ASP A 785 -11.99 26.68 -36.26
CA ASP A 785 -12.65 26.49 -37.56
C ASP A 785 -13.60 27.66 -37.85
N SER A 786 -14.31 28.17 -36.82
CA SER A 786 -15.18 29.35 -36.98
C SER A 786 -14.37 30.64 -37.21
N VAL A 787 -13.24 30.79 -36.55
CA VAL A 787 -12.27 31.90 -36.75
C VAL A 787 -11.75 31.87 -38.19
N ARG A 788 -11.29 30.73 -38.67
CA ARG A 788 -10.81 30.53 -40.04
C ARG A 788 -11.89 30.83 -41.09
N ALA A 789 -13.15 30.53 -40.77
CA ALA A 789 -14.28 30.83 -41.67
C ALA A 789 -14.78 32.28 -41.59
N GLY A 790 -14.19 33.13 -40.75
CA GLY A 790 -14.60 34.52 -40.54
C GLY A 790 -15.95 34.67 -39.82
N ARG A 791 -16.42 33.65 -39.10
CA ARG A 791 -17.72 33.61 -38.38
C ARG A 791 -17.47 33.11 -36.95
N THR A 792 -16.81 33.92 -36.14
CA THR A 792 -16.48 33.52 -34.77
C THR A 792 -17.73 33.24 -33.96
N LYS A 793 -17.82 32.03 -33.39
CA LYS A 793 -18.89 31.63 -32.48
C LYS A 793 -18.86 32.43 -31.17
N SER A 794 -20.03 32.58 -30.56
CA SER A 794 -20.16 33.24 -29.26
C SER A 794 -19.64 32.34 -28.12
N ASP A 795 -19.32 32.92 -26.96
CA ASP A 795 -18.87 32.18 -25.80
C ASP A 795 -19.98 31.25 -25.30
N GLU A 796 -21.24 31.68 -25.34
CA GLU A 796 -22.38 30.88 -24.92
C GLU A 796 -22.55 29.64 -25.80
N GLU A 797 -22.38 29.77 -27.13
CA GLU A 797 -22.45 28.63 -28.07
C GLU A 797 -21.35 27.58 -27.77
N LEU A 798 -20.15 28.03 -27.43
CA LEU A 798 -19.03 27.14 -27.14
C LEU A 798 -19.16 26.46 -25.77
N ILE A 799 -19.64 27.21 -24.76
CA ILE A 799 -19.96 26.68 -23.46
C ILE A 799 -21.08 25.63 -23.54
N GLN A 800 -22.10 25.89 -24.32
CA GLN A 800 -23.19 24.92 -24.52
C GLN A 800 -22.68 23.67 -25.23
N LEU A 801 -21.89 23.84 -26.30
CA LEU A 801 -21.26 22.71 -27.00
C LEU A 801 -20.43 21.84 -26.05
N PHE A 802 -19.64 22.46 -25.16
CA PHE A 802 -18.86 21.75 -24.17
C PHE A 802 -19.75 20.93 -23.22
N ARG A 803 -20.85 21.50 -22.75
CA ARG A 803 -21.79 20.81 -21.85
C ARG A 803 -22.44 19.58 -22.53
N ASP A 804 -22.89 19.77 -23.74
CA ASP A 804 -23.57 18.71 -24.49
C ASP A 804 -22.59 17.56 -24.80
N ASP A 805 -21.40 17.88 -25.29
CA ASP A 805 -20.40 16.89 -25.65
C ASP A 805 -19.85 16.15 -24.42
N LEU A 806 -19.68 16.82 -23.26
CA LEU A 806 -19.27 16.19 -22.02
C LEU A 806 -20.36 15.26 -21.48
N ALA A 807 -21.63 15.62 -21.60
CA ALA A 807 -22.75 14.78 -21.20
C ALA A 807 -22.79 13.48 -22.01
N GLU A 808 -22.44 13.51 -23.28
CA GLU A 808 -22.39 12.38 -24.20
C GLU A 808 -21.05 11.60 -24.13
N SER A 809 -20.07 12.07 -23.39
CA SER A 809 -18.70 11.52 -23.38
C SER A 809 -18.59 10.10 -22.82
N GLY A 810 -19.64 9.56 -22.15
CA GLY A 810 -19.63 8.22 -21.55
C GLY A 810 -18.86 8.12 -20.22
N ILE A 811 -18.55 9.23 -19.57
CA ILE A 811 -17.98 9.24 -18.21
C ILE A 811 -19.03 8.71 -17.22
N GLN A 812 -18.81 7.51 -16.69
CA GLN A 812 -19.79 6.85 -15.82
C GLN A 812 -19.73 7.35 -14.37
N ASP A 813 -18.54 7.71 -13.87
CA ASP A 813 -18.36 8.23 -12.51
C ASP A 813 -18.95 9.65 -12.42
N ASN A 814 -20.05 9.80 -11.67
CA ASN A 814 -20.77 11.05 -11.50
C ASN A 814 -19.88 12.16 -10.93
N TYR A 815 -19.01 11.83 -9.96
CA TYR A 815 -18.08 12.79 -9.38
C TYR A 815 -17.08 13.31 -10.42
N GLN A 816 -16.48 12.41 -11.20
CA GLN A 816 -15.54 12.82 -12.27
C GLN A 816 -16.24 13.65 -13.34
N ARG A 817 -17.48 13.32 -13.69
CA ARG A 817 -18.27 14.10 -14.66
C ARG A 817 -18.55 15.53 -14.15
N GLU A 818 -18.98 15.69 -12.91
CA GLU A 818 -19.22 17.02 -12.29
C GLU A 818 -17.91 17.81 -12.15
N LEU A 819 -16.83 17.13 -11.74
CA LEU A 819 -15.51 17.74 -11.64
C LEU A 819 -15.04 18.27 -13.00
N TYR A 820 -15.11 17.45 -14.04
CA TYR A 820 -14.69 17.85 -15.38
C TYR A 820 -15.59 18.90 -15.99
N LEU A 821 -16.88 18.91 -15.64
CA LEU A 821 -17.78 20.01 -16.00
C LEU A 821 -17.32 21.34 -15.38
N LYS A 822 -17.04 21.33 -14.08
CA LYS A 822 -16.59 22.55 -13.36
C LYS A 822 -15.23 23.03 -13.87
N VAL A 823 -14.26 22.12 -13.95
CA VAL A 823 -12.89 22.44 -14.39
C VAL A 823 -12.89 22.90 -15.85
N GLY A 824 -13.61 22.20 -16.71
CA GLY A 824 -13.66 22.53 -18.13
C GLY A 824 -14.34 23.88 -18.43
N LEU A 825 -15.41 24.20 -17.68
CA LEU A 825 -16.05 25.52 -17.82
C LEU A 825 -15.10 26.64 -17.40
N ALA A 826 -14.37 26.48 -16.29
CA ALA A 826 -13.37 27.46 -15.85
C ALA A 826 -12.24 27.62 -16.88
N GLN A 827 -11.65 26.50 -17.33
CA GLN A 827 -10.59 26.52 -18.35
C GLN A 827 -11.07 27.15 -19.68
N LEU A 828 -12.30 26.84 -20.10
CA LEU A 828 -12.87 27.39 -21.32
C LEU A 828 -13.13 28.90 -21.21
N GLN A 829 -13.66 29.36 -20.07
CA GLN A 829 -13.89 30.78 -19.80
C GLN A 829 -12.59 31.58 -19.77
N ASP A 830 -11.56 31.07 -19.05
CA ASP A 830 -10.24 31.70 -19.02
C ASP A 830 -9.61 31.76 -20.40
N PHE A 831 -9.72 30.68 -21.17
CA PHE A 831 -9.22 30.61 -22.53
C PHE A 831 -9.91 31.63 -23.45
N LEU A 832 -11.25 31.67 -23.45
CA LEU A 832 -12.02 32.59 -24.29
C LEU A 832 -11.79 34.05 -23.91
N GLY A 833 -11.71 34.36 -22.61
CA GLY A 833 -11.37 35.70 -22.11
C GLY A 833 -10.01 36.18 -22.58
N GLY A 834 -8.98 35.33 -22.47
CA GLY A 834 -7.64 35.62 -22.97
C GLY A 834 -7.58 35.74 -24.50
N THR A 835 -8.25 34.86 -25.21
CA THR A 835 -8.21 34.84 -26.68
C THR A 835 -8.90 36.05 -27.32
N ARG A 836 -9.98 36.55 -26.71
CA ARG A 836 -10.69 37.74 -27.21
C ARG A 836 -9.95 39.05 -26.96
N SER A 837 -8.99 39.05 -26.05
CA SER A 837 -8.17 40.23 -25.74
C SER A 837 -7.03 40.48 -26.76
N VAL A 838 -6.80 39.53 -27.66
CA VAL A 838 -5.75 39.62 -28.69
C VAL A 838 -6.32 39.42 -30.10
N PRO A 839 -5.71 39.97 -31.18
CA PRO A 839 -6.14 39.67 -32.52
C PRO A 839 -6.11 38.16 -32.82
N PRO A 840 -7.10 37.60 -33.52
CA PRO A 840 -7.10 36.19 -33.86
C PRO A 840 -5.89 35.83 -34.74
N PRO A 841 -5.27 34.67 -34.54
CA PRO A 841 -4.17 34.21 -35.35
C PRO A 841 -4.63 33.86 -36.78
N GLU A 842 -3.71 33.92 -37.76
CA GLU A 842 -3.98 33.37 -39.10
C GLU A 842 -3.90 31.85 -39.04
N VAL A 843 -5.01 31.19 -38.80
CA VAL A 843 -5.10 29.73 -38.67
C VAL A 843 -4.98 29.06 -40.02
N LEU A 844 -3.93 28.25 -40.20
CA LEU A 844 -3.71 27.45 -41.40
C LEU A 844 -4.50 26.13 -41.34
N HIS A 845 -4.29 25.39 -40.24
CA HIS A 845 -4.86 24.06 -40.06
C HIS A 845 -5.35 23.86 -38.61
N THR A 846 -6.41 23.02 -38.49
CA THR A 846 -6.97 22.58 -37.20
C THR A 846 -7.18 21.07 -37.24
N GLU A 847 -6.68 20.34 -36.22
CA GLU A 847 -6.82 18.87 -36.10
C GLU A 847 -6.39 18.14 -37.40
N GLU A 848 -5.27 18.57 -37.97
CA GLU A 848 -4.84 18.12 -39.30
C GLU A 848 -3.97 16.87 -39.22
N TRP A 849 -4.29 15.85 -39.99
CA TRP A 849 -3.57 14.59 -40.06
C TRP A 849 -2.30 14.68 -40.86
N PHE A 850 -1.25 14.01 -40.39
CA PHE A 850 -0.04 13.77 -41.15
C PHE A 850 0.34 12.30 -41.21
N ASP A 851 1.03 11.88 -42.26
CA ASP A 851 1.64 10.58 -42.45
C ASP A 851 2.93 10.83 -43.25
N VAL A 852 4.07 10.72 -42.60
CA VAL A 852 5.38 11.12 -43.14
C VAL A 852 6.43 10.05 -42.87
N GLN A 853 7.53 10.09 -43.63
CA GLN A 853 8.69 9.22 -43.42
C GLN A 853 9.72 9.93 -42.51
N ILE A 854 9.93 9.45 -41.31
CA ILE A 854 11.00 9.96 -40.42
C ILE A 854 12.02 8.84 -40.21
N ALA A 855 13.26 9.09 -40.63
CA ALA A 855 14.36 8.13 -40.53
C ALA A 855 14.03 6.73 -41.10
N GLY A 856 13.26 6.65 -42.19
CA GLY A 856 12.86 5.38 -42.82
C GLY A 856 11.65 4.72 -42.19
N THR A 857 11.16 5.25 -41.07
CA THR A 857 9.97 4.74 -40.37
C THR A 857 8.74 5.63 -40.67
N LYS A 858 7.61 5.04 -40.97
CA LYS A 858 6.35 5.75 -41.20
C LYS A 858 5.80 6.28 -39.88
N VAL A 859 5.65 7.60 -39.78
CA VAL A 859 5.14 8.25 -38.57
C VAL A 859 3.89 9.05 -38.90
N ALA A 860 2.83 8.76 -38.16
CA ALA A 860 1.54 9.39 -38.36
C ALA A 860 1.00 10.03 -37.08
N GLY A 861 0.23 11.07 -37.23
CA GLY A 861 -0.36 11.78 -36.11
C GLY A 861 -1.30 12.87 -36.54
N ARG A 862 -1.77 13.63 -35.56
CA ARG A 862 -2.67 14.75 -35.78
C ARG A 862 -2.16 15.97 -35.01
N ILE A 863 -2.05 17.12 -35.67
CA ILE A 863 -1.63 18.38 -35.06
C ILE A 863 -2.88 19.19 -34.74
N ASP A 864 -3.00 19.67 -33.50
CA ASP A 864 -4.21 20.35 -33.01
C ASP A 864 -4.45 21.67 -33.75
N ARG A 865 -3.40 22.51 -33.87
CA ARG A 865 -3.51 23.79 -34.60
C ARG A 865 -2.13 24.22 -35.17
N MET A 866 -2.18 24.82 -36.36
CA MET A 866 -1.06 25.48 -36.99
C MET A 866 -1.43 26.89 -37.39
N ASP A 867 -0.66 27.88 -36.97
CA ASP A 867 -0.87 29.31 -37.24
C ASP A 867 0.30 29.90 -38.03
N ARG A 868 0.02 30.81 -38.95
CA ARG A 868 1.05 31.59 -39.63
C ARG A 868 1.52 32.72 -38.74
N ALA A 869 2.82 32.82 -38.51
CA ALA A 869 3.45 33.92 -37.80
C ALA A 869 3.74 35.11 -38.75
N ALA A 870 3.96 36.27 -38.17
CA ALA A 870 4.20 37.52 -38.95
C ALA A 870 5.45 37.45 -39.80
N ASP A 871 6.45 36.63 -39.46
CA ASP A 871 7.67 36.40 -40.21
C ASP A 871 7.53 35.35 -41.33
N GLY A 872 6.32 34.82 -41.50
CA GLY A 872 6.00 33.78 -42.48
C GLY A 872 6.27 32.34 -42.00
N SER A 873 6.89 32.19 -40.84
CA SER A 873 7.02 30.87 -40.20
C SER A 873 5.68 30.33 -39.69
N VAL A 874 5.67 29.07 -39.24
CA VAL A 874 4.46 28.42 -38.70
C VAL A 874 4.66 28.07 -37.24
N ASN A 875 3.70 28.48 -36.39
CA ASN A 875 3.62 28.06 -35.00
C ASN A 875 2.69 26.85 -34.89
N ILE A 876 3.16 25.85 -34.17
CA ILE A 876 2.38 24.61 -33.90
C ILE A 876 1.92 24.64 -32.46
N VAL A 877 0.62 24.51 -32.24
CA VAL A 877 0.00 24.56 -30.92
C VAL A 877 -0.65 23.22 -30.61
N ASP A 878 -0.35 22.72 -29.43
CA ASP A 878 -0.92 21.50 -28.82
C ASP A 878 -1.54 21.83 -27.46
N TYR A 879 -2.81 21.48 -27.28
CA TYR A 879 -3.57 21.83 -26.09
C TYR A 879 -3.40 20.80 -24.97
N LYS A 880 -3.18 21.26 -23.75
CA LYS A 880 -3.05 20.41 -22.55
C LYS A 880 -4.15 20.73 -21.54
N THR A 881 -5.06 19.77 -21.34
CA THR A 881 -6.24 19.90 -20.46
C THR A 881 -5.98 19.44 -19.02
N GLY A 882 -4.89 18.68 -18.81
CA GLY A 882 -4.48 18.16 -17.50
C GLY A 882 -3.50 19.08 -16.79
N LYS A 883 -2.64 18.51 -15.93
CA LYS A 883 -1.60 19.25 -15.23
C LYS A 883 -0.76 20.09 -16.21
N ALA A 884 -0.59 21.37 -15.88
CA ALA A 884 0.20 22.29 -16.69
C ALA A 884 1.61 21.75 -16.97
N ARG A 885 2.02 21.77 -18.23
CA ARG A 885 3.36 21.39 -18.68
C ARG A 885 4.35 22.51 -18.44
N SER A 886 5.50 22.18 -17.91
CA SER A 886 6.59 23.10 -17.66
C SER A 886 7.38 23.44 -18.95
N GLN A 887 8.31 24.40 -18.86
CA GLN A 887 9.25 24.70 -19.95
C GLN A 887 10.12 23.48 -20.30
N GLU A 888 10.58 22.74 -19.29
CA GLU A 888 11.36 21.51 -19.47
C GLU A 888 10.54 20.43 -20.19
N ASP A 889 9.27 20.22 -19.79
CA ASP A 889 8.38 19.28 -20.50
C ASP A 889 8.21 19.64 -21.99
N ALA A 890 8.11 20.94 -22.32
CA ALA A 890 7.99 21.40 -23.71
C ALA A 890 9.30 21.22 -24.50
N ASP A 891 10.44 21.51 -23.88
CA ASP A 891 11.75 21.43 -24.51
C ASP A 891 12.18 19.98 -24.77
N GLU A 892 11.77 19.02 -23.91
CA GLU A 892 12.08 17.60 -24.05
C GLU A 892 11.01 16.78 -24.79
N SER A 893 9.88 17.38 -25.18
CA SER A 893 8.74 16.68 -25.77
C SER A 893 9.07 16.02 -27.10
N LEU A 894 8.95 14.68 -27.17
CA LEU A 894 9.02 13.93 -28.42
C LEU A 894 7.86 14.29 -29.36
N GLN A 895 6.65 14.50 -28.83
CA GLN A 895 5.47 14.86 -29.60
C GLN A 895 5.69 16.15 -30.40
N LEU A 896 6.19 17.20 -29.74
CA LEU A 896 6.48 18.47 -30.41
C LEU A 896 7.64 18.36 -31.43
N SER A 897 8.62 17.52 -31.18
CA SER A 897 9.68 17.24 -32.13
C SER A 897 9.18 16.53 -33.39
N ILE A 898 8.26 15.54 -33.22
CA ILE A 898 7.61 14.87 -34.35
C ILE A 898 6.75 15.86 -35.17
N TYR A 899 6.01 16.75 -34.51
CA TYR A 899 5.20 17.76 -35.17
C TYR A 899 6.05 18.71 -36.00
N ALA A 900 7.18 19.13 -35.48
CA ALA A 900 8.12 20.00 -36.23
C ALA A 900 8.65 19.30 -37.50
N MET A 901 9.06 18.03 -37.36
CA MET A 901 9.53 17.23 -38.51
C MET A 901 8.42 17.00 -39.54
N ALA A 902 7.22 16.65 -39.08
CA ALA A 902 6.08 16.39 -39.94
C ALA A 902 5.60 17.65 -40.68
N ALA A 903 5.61 18.81 -40.02
CA ALA A 903 5.23 20.07 -40.65
C ALA A 903 6.19 20.46 -41.78
N ASN A 904 7.47 20.22 -41.60
CA ASN A 904 8.46 20.41 -42.63
C ASN A 904 8.31 19.40 -43.79
N GLU A 905 8.20 18.10 -43.47
CA GLU A 905 8.15 17.02 -44.47
C GLU A 905 6.89 17.05 -45.31
N LYS A 906 5.71 17.25 -44.70
CA LYS A 906 4.39 17.16 -45.38
C LYS A 906 4.04 18.46 -46.12
N TRP A 907 4.27 19.61 -45.49
CA TRP A 907 3.83 20.90 -46.01
C TRP A 907 4.95 21.85 -46.41
N GLY A 908 6.23 21.50 -46.17
CA GLY A 908 7.37 22.37 -46.40
C GLY A 908 7.40 23.61 -45.50
N TYR A 909 6.73 23.57 -44.35
CA TYR A 909 6.65 24.71 -43.44
C TYR A 909 7.93 24.84 -42.61
N GLN A 910 8.39 26.09 -42.50
CA GLN A 910 9.43 26.45 -41.56
C GLN A 910 8.76 26.70 -40.18
N VAL A 911 9.07 25.87 -39.20
CA VAL A 911 8.48 25.97 -37.87
C VAL A 911 9.18 27.08 -37.07
N GLY A 912 8.42 28.07 -36.62
CA GLY A 912 8.88 29.20 -35.83
C GLY A 912 8.86 28.88 -34.32
N ALA A 913 7.74 28.41 -33.82
CA ALA A 913 7.57 28.00 -32.43
C ALA A 913 6.69 26.77 -32.30
N LEU A 914 6.95 25.99 -31.28
CA LEU A 914 6.16 24.84 -30.78
C LEU A 914 5.57 25.24 -29.44
N VAL A 915 4.27 25.07 -29.25
CA VAL A 915 3.57 25.60 -28.08
C VAL A 915 2.75 24.52 -27.41
N PHE A 916 3.05 24.24 -26.13
CA PHE A 916 2.07 23.65 -25.26
C PHE A 916 1.16 24.74 -24.70
N HIS A 917 -0.10 24.75 -25.08
CA HIS A 917 -1.07 25.66 -24.50
C HIS A 917 -1.78 24.98 -23.35
N ASN A 918 -1.30 25.26 -22.12
CA ASN A 918 -1.93 24.75 -20.90
C ASN A 918 -3.25 25.47 -20.68
N LEU A 919 -4.35 24.74 -20.70
CA LEU A 919 -5.68 25.30 -20.42
C LEU A 919 -5.88 25.58 -18.93
N GLU A 920 -5.19 24.83 -18.05
CA GLU A 920 -5.08 25.19 -16.64
C GLU A 920 -4.27 26.51 -16.51
N GLY A 921 -4.95 27.56 -16.07
CA GLY A 921 -4.38 28.92 -15.96
C GLY A 921 -4.16 29.65 -17.29
N ASN A 922 -4.57 29.06 -18.42
CA ASN A 922 -4.47 29.64 -19.76
C ASN A 922 -3.06 30.13 -20.11
N VAL A 923 -2.03 29.28 -19.87
CA VAL A 923 -0.61 29.66 -20.02
C VAL A 923 0.02 28.92 -21.20
N PRO A 924 0.41 29.64 -22.31
CA PRO A 924 1.20 29.05 -23.37
C PRO A 924 2.68 28.91 -22.96
N VAL A 925 3.28 27.76 -23.25
CA VAL A 925 4.70 27.46 -23.06
C VAL A 925 5.33 27.26 -24.41
N PHE A 926 6.31 28.12 -24.76
CA PHE A 926 6.94 28.15 -26.07
C PHE A 926 8.24 27.35 -26.06
N SER A 927 8.46 26.57 -27.10
CA SER A 927 9.71 25.84 -27.31
C SER A 927 10.15 25.96 -28.78
N ARG A 928 11.44 25.76 -29.02
CA ARG A 928 12.04 25.65 -30.36
C ARG A 928 12.91 24.42 -30.40
N ARG A 929 13.09 23.83 -31.58
CA ARG A 929 13.94 22.66 -31.73
C ARG A 929 15.26 23.02 -32.35
N THR A 930 16.33 22.61 -31.72
CA THR A 930 17.65 22.56 -32.31
C THR A 930 17.76 21.34 -33.22
N GLN A 931 18.71 21.36 -34.14
CA GLN A 931 18.99 20.20 -35.01
C GLN A 931 19.38 18.97 -34.21
N PHE A 932 20.07 19.15 -33.08
CA PHE A 932 20.42 18.07 -32.15
C PHE A 932 19.18 17.37 -31.56
N GLN A 933 18.19 18.13 -31.06
CA GLN A 933 16.96 17.57 -30.50
C GLN A 933 16.10 16.85 -31.56
N LEU A 934 16.10 17.33 -32.81
CA LEU A 934 15.41 16.62 -33.88
C LEU A 934 16.12 15.31 -34.25
N GLU A 935 17.46 15.29 -34.20
CA GLU A 935 18.23 14.06 -34.44
C GLU A 935 18.03 13.05 -33.30
N GLU A 936 18.04 13.50 -32.05
CA GLU A 936 17.69 12.65 -30.89
C GLU A 936 16.29 12.04 -31.00
N ALA A 937 15.30 12.83 -31.43
CA ALA A 937 13.95 12.33 -31.67
C ALA A 937 13.91 11.27 -32.78
N ARG A 938 14.73 11.44 -33.86
CA ARG A 938 14.87 10.42 -34.92
C ARG A 938 15.45 9.12 -34.39
N GLU A 939 16.53 9.20 -33.59
CA GLU A 939 17.15 8.01 -33.00
C GLU A 939 16.21 7.27 -32.05
N ARG A 940 15.38 8.00 -31.27
CA ARG A 940 14.35 7.36 -30.42
C ARG A 940 13.33 6.59 -31.27
N ILE A 941 12.81 7.17 -32.34
CA ILE A 941 11.87 6.52 -33.27
C ILE A 941 12.51 5.25 -33.87
N LEU A 942 13.76 5.37 -34.36
CA LEU A 942 14.52 4.25 -34.93
C LEU A 942 14.78 3.12 -33.90
N SER A 943 15.16 3.50 -32.68
CA SER A 943 15.40 2.54 -31.60
C SER A 943 14.15 1.73 -31.30
N VAL A 944 12.99 2.39 -31.19
CA VAL A 944 11.70 1.73 -30.98
C VAL A 944 11.33 0.85 -32.18
N ALA A 945 11.47 1.33 -33.41
CA ALA A 945 11.20 0.52 -34.61
C ALA A 945 12.07 -0.74 -34.67
N ARG A 946 13.38 -0.63 -34.35
CA ARG A 946 14.29 -1.77 -34.27
C ARG A 946 13.90 -2.76 -33.16
N GLY A 947 13.54 -2.26 -31.97
CA GLY A 947 13.07 -3.11 -30.85
C GLY A 947 11.80 -3.89 -31.20
N ILE A 948 10.82 -3.23 -31.83
CA ILE A 948 9.59 -3.88 -32.31
C ILE A 948 9.92 -4.95 -33.38
N ALA A 949 10.77 -4.60 -34.36
CA ALA A 949 11.18 -5.54 -35.42
C ALA A 949 11.98 -6.74 -34.87
N ALA A 950 12.74 -6.54 -33.81
CA ALA A 950 13.47 -7.61 -33.10
C ALA A 950 12.55 -8.45 -32.19
N GLY A 951 11.28 -8.08 -32.01
CA GLY A 951 10.37 -8.78 -31.10
C GLY A 951 10.66 -8.57 -29.62
N ASP A 952 11.35 -7.48 -29.27
CA ASP A 952 11.66 -7.13 -27.88
C ASP A 952 10.42 -6.51 -27.20
N PHE A 953 9.66 -7.33 -26.47
CA PHE A 953 8.49 -6.91 -25.71
C PHE A 953 8.63 -7.21 -24.22
N GLU A 954 9.85 -7.22 -23.71
CA GLU A 954 10.11 -7.39 -22.29
C GLU A 954 9.37 -6.33 -21.45
N PRO A 955 8.62 -6.75 -20.41
CA PRO A 955 7.87 -5.82 -19.57
C PRO A 955 8.82 -4.97 -18.71
N LYS A 956 8.64 -3.66 -18.74
CA LYS A 956 9.34 -2.74 -17.83
C LYS A 956 8.48 -2.49 -16.60
N VAL A 957 8.89 -3.01 -15.43
CA VAL A 957 8.17 -2.81 -14.17
C VAL A 957 8.54 -1.46 -13.55
N GLY A 958 7.52 -0.67 -13.21
CA GLY A 958 7.71 0.65 -12.62
C GLY A 958 6.42 1.23 -12.03
N PHE A 959 6.46 2.50 -11.64
CA PHE A 959 5.31 3.21 -11.03
C PHE A 959 4.08 3.21 -11.96
N HIS A 960 4.28 3.26 -13.27
CA HIS A 960 3.21 3.21 -14.29
C HIS A 960 2.37 1.92 -14.23
N CYS A 961 2.89 0.82 -13.66
CA CYS A 961 2.15 -0.43 -13.51
C CYS A 961 0.92 -0.29 -12.61
N ASN A 962 0.92 0.66 -11.68
CA ASN A 962 -0.22 0.91 -10.80
C ASN A 962 -1.45 1.44 -11.54
N PHE A 963 -1.24 2.04 -12.72
CA PHE A 963 -2.28 2.63 -13.58
C PHE A 963 -2.40 1.91 -14.93
N CYS A 964 -1.76 0.75 -15.07
CA CYS A 964 -1.76 0.01 -16.33
C CYS A 964 -3.10 -0.73 -16.53
N ALA A 965 -3.80 -0.41 -17.61
CA ALA A 965 -5.06 -1.07 -17.98
C ALA A 965 -4.91 -2.60 -18.20
N PHE A 966 -3.69 -3.05 -18.50
CA PHE A 966 -3.38 -4.46 -18.77
C PHE A 966 -2.70 -5.16 -17.60
N ARG A 967 -2.74 -4.58 -16.39
CA ARG A 967 -2.11 -5.19 -15.20
C ARG A 967 -2.60 -6.62 -14.97
N GLY A 968 -3.90 -6.88 -15.19
CA GLY A 968 -4.50 -8.21 -15.06
C GLY A 968 -3.95 -9.27 -16.03
N LEU A 969 -3.35 -8.83 -17.14
CA LEU A 969 -2.73 -9.68 -18.17
C LEU A 969 -1.21 -9.76 -18.04
N CYS A 970 -0.58 -8.88 -17.26
CA CYS A 970 0.87 -8.77 -17.19
C CYS A 970 1.48 -9.88 -16.33
N THR A 971 2.23 -10.81 -16.94
CA THR A 971 2.91 -11.92 -16.24
C THR A 971 4.00 -11.43 -15.29
N ALA A 972 4.68 -10.31 -15.59
CA ALA A 972 5.69 -9.71 -14.70
C ALA A 972 5.10 -9.15 -13.39
N GLN A 973 3.79 -8.99 -13.29
CA GLN A 973 3.09 -8.57 -12.08
C GLN A 973 2.44 -9.74 -11.34
N GLU A 974 2.56 -10.96 -11.85
CA GLU A 974 2.06 -12.16 -11.18
C GLU A 974 2.95 -12.52 -9.98
N LYS A 975 2.32 -12.83 -8.86
CA LYS A 975 3.02 -13.24 -7.64
C LYS A 975 3.10 -14.74 -7.56
N THR A 976 4.32 -15.26 -7.42
CA THR A 976 4.57 -16.69 -7.24
C THR A 976 4.08 -17.15 -5.85
N VAL A 977 3.27 -18.19 -5.82
CA VAL A 977 2.82 -18.83 -4.57
C VAL A 977 3.93 -19.76 -4.05
N PRO A 978 4.22 -19.75 -2.73
CA PRO A 978 5.17 -20.69 -2.14
C PRO A 978 4.81 -22.15 -2.40
N ASN A 979 5.79 -22.95 -2.78
CA ASN A 979 5.62 -24.32 -3.34
C ASN A 979 5.26 -25.41 -2.30
N HIS A 980 4.61 -25.09 -1.16
CA HIS A 980 4.41 -26.04 -0.06
C HIS A 980 3.27 -27.06 -0.22
N SER A 981 2.34 -26.87 -1.15
CA SER A 981 1.18 -27.78 -1.31
C SER A 981 1.46 -29.05 -2.12
N ARG A 982 2.60 -29.18 -2.80
CA ARG A 982 2.86 -30.27 -3.76
C ARG A 982 3.53 -31.53 -3.18
N LYS A 983 4.13 -31.51 -2.00
CA LYS A 983 4.88 -32.68 -1.44
C LYS A 983 4.11 -33.56 -0.46
N SER A 984 2.89 -33.25 -0.03
CA SER A 984 2.16 -34.07 0.94
C SER A 984 1.36 -35.25 0.34
N GLU A 985 1.21 -35.35 -0.98
CA GLU A 985 0.42 -36.42 -1.60
C GLU A 985 1.24 -37.60 -2.22
N LYS A 986 2.59 -37.50 -2.25
CA LYS A 986 3.42 -38.55 -2.83
C LYS A 986 4.03 -39.56 -1.86
N SER A 987 3.71 -39.55 -0.57
CA SER A 987 4.30 -40.47 0.42
C SER A 987 3.33 -41.52 1.04
N SER A 988 2.19 -41.82 0.41
CA SER A 988 1.30 -42.91 0.88
C SER A 988 1.11 -44.05 -0.11
N GLY A 989 2.12 -44.34 -0.92
CA GLY A 989 2.20 -45.55 -1.71
C GLY A 989 3.00 -46.64 -0.97
N LYS A 990 2.41 -47.40 -0.06
CA LYS A 990 2.96 -48.68 0.37
C LYS A 990 2.75 -49.69 -0.73
N PRO A 991 3.76 -50.50 -1.13
CA PRO A 991 3.50 -51.69 -1.91
C PRO A 991 2.80 -52.73 -1.03
N LEU A 992 1.79 -53.34 -1.59
CA LEU A 992 1.22 -54.60 -1.12
C LEU A 992 2.22 -55.70 -1.46
N ASP A 993 2.67 -56.41 -0.45
CA ASP A 993 2.89 -57.84 -0.41
C ASP A 993 2.57 -58.36 1.00
#